data_fa05b6dff948176d72b0a10f13603bfb
#
_entry.id   fa05b6dff948176d72b0a10f13603bfb
#
_cell.length_a   1.000
_cell.length_b   1.000
_cell.length_c   1.000
_cell.angle_alpha   90.00
_cell.angle_beta   90.00
_cell.angle_gamma   90.00
#
_symmetry.space_group_name_H-M   'P 1'
#
loop_
_entity.id
_entity.type
_entity.pdbx_description
1 polymer ?
#
loop_
_entity_poly.entity_id
_entity_poly.type
_entity_poly.pdbx_seq_one_letter_code
_entity_poly.pdbx_strand_id
1 'polypeptide(L)'
;MKSLSGYVESITFRNEENGYTVLTLSYGKKEMKCTGNFGYISEGEYLEIEGEEVFHDIYGEQIKVTSYKVIPATDELSLKKYLGSGAIKGLGAVLANRIVDKFGEDTLRIVEEEPERLAEIRGITIRKAMDICEQVEEKKDMRDVMIFLQGYGISPTLSNKIYTMYGQKVYDIIKTNPYKLADDLSGIGFKTADEIARRAGVEVNASIRIKSGMCYALSDASLSGHTYLPKEKLVEKTINLLGLRDQYLNADGTYNMDLLDNCFTELVLEKKLILKNIEEKDAVFLSTYYYTELNIARMLLELNISTPEDDYIMGVKLDTIEKLSGVELDDLQRKAVIETQNNGITIITGGPGTGKTTTINAIIQMFEADGLEVSLAAPTGRAAKRMNEATGHEAKTIHRLLEISGGASEETGRDEIDAKFGRNEQNPLETDVIIVDEMSMVDTFLVHALLKAITIGTRVVFVGDINQLASVGPGNVLRDIIESEQFSVVRLTKVFRQAGESGIVTNAHKINKGEQVALDNSMGDFLYIERENAQMALNATIGLMMSKLPQYVEAKPMDIQVLTPMRGGILGVNSLNEQLQKYINPQDENKREREIAGVIFREGDKVMQIKNNYQLEWEQRSEGGRIYDSGTGIFNGDMGIITTINNTTNTMEVVFDDDRYVIYDSKQAEELELAYAITIHKSQGSEYPAVIMPLVSGVSMLMTRNLLYTGVTRAKKCVCIVGRKETFSAMIANEDQHRRYSGLKWQLVNYYNEEQ
;
A
#
# COMPACT_ATOMS: atom_id res chain seq x y z
N MET A 1 -29.39 -6.57 27.84
CA MET A 1 -29.57 -7.41 26.65
C MET A 1 -31.03 -7.74 26.52
N LYS A 2 -31.61 -7.61 25.37
CA LYS A 2 -32.99 -7.92 25.04
C LYS A 2 -33.01 -9.01 23.98
N SER A 3 -33.80 -10.05 24.18
CA SER A 3 -34.05 -11.10 23.20
C SER A 3 -35.36 -10.83 22.48
N LEU A 4 -35.38 -10.92 21.18
CA LEU A 4 -36.55 -10.68 20.34
C LEU A 4 -36.59 -11.71 19.21
N SER A 5 -37.79 -12.21 18.90
CA SER A 5 -37.97 -13.15 17.78
C SER A 5 -39.04 -12.60 16.85
N GLY A 6 -38.76 -12.60 15.55
CA GLY A 6 -39.67 -12.06 14.55
C GLY A 6 -39.20 -12.26 13.13
N TYR A 7 -40.02 -11.81 12.17
CA TYR A 7 -39.72 -11.87 10.74
C TYR A 7 -38.93 -10.65 10.28
N VAL A 8 -37.99 -10.84 9.38
CA VAL A 8 -37.36 -9.74 8.63
C VAL A 8 -38.39 -9.18 7.67
N GLU A 9 -38.95 -8.02 7.99
CA GLU A 9 -39.97 -7.36 7.16
C GLU A 9 -39.32 -6.67 5.95
N SER A 10 -38.20 -5.98 6.19
CA SER A 10 -37.43 -5.32 5.12
C SER A 10 -35.97 -5.12 5.54
N ILE A 11 -35.09 -5.12 4.54
CA ILE A 11 -33.67 -4.78 4.69
C ILE A 11 -33.49 -3.38 4.10
N THR A 12 -33.31 -2.39 4.99
CA THR A 12 -33.15 -0.99 4.59
C THR A 12 -31.77 -0.70 4.02
N PHE A 13 -30.76 -1.36 4.56
CA PHE A 13 -29.37 -1.20 4.12
C PHE A 13 -28.58 -2.48 4.40
N ARG A 14 -27.71 -2.85 3.46
CA ARG A 14 -26.74 -3.92 3.64
C ARG A 14 -25.42 -3.50 3.01
N ASN A 15 -24.36 -3.63 3.79
CA ASN A 15 -23.02 -3.55 3.27
C ASN A 15 -22.54 -4.99 2.98
N GLU A 16 -22.39 -5.31 1.70
CA GLU A 16 -22.01 -6.67 1.26
C GLU A 16 -20.57 -7.05 1.64
N GLU A 17 -19.69 -6.05 1.85
CA GLU A 17 -18.28 -6.30 2.23
C GLU A 17 -18.12 -6.71 3.70
N ASN A 18 -18.87 -6.09 4.63
CA ASN A 18 -18.69 -6.32 6.07
C ASN A 18 -19.92 -6.95 6.75
N GLY A 19 -20.97 -7.25 5.98
CA GLY A 19 -22.20 -7.85 6.51
C GLY A 19 -23.03 -6.93 7.41
N TYR A 20 -22.64 -5.65 7.57
CA TYR A 20 -23.42 -4.71 8.36
C TYR A 20 -24.76 -4.47 7.69
N THR A 21 -25.84 -4.77 8.43
CA THR A 21 -27.21 -4.71 7.91
C THR A 21 -28.09 -3.90 8.85
N VAL A 22 -28.92 -3.06 8.26
CA VAL A 22 -30.02 -2.38 8.93
C VAL A 22 -31.31 -3.01 8.42
N LEU A 23 -32.03 -3.69 9.29
CA LEU A 23 -33.27 -4.37 8.97
C LEU A 23 -34.40 -3.98 9.91
N THR A 24 -35.62 -4.17 9.44
CA THR A 24 -36.84 -4.05 10.26
C THR A 24 -37.32 -5.45 10.60
N LEU A 25 -37.38 -5.75 11.92
CA LEU A 25 -37.92 -7.00 12.44
C LEU A 25 -39.37 -6.81 12.87
N SER A 26 -40.29 -7.58 12.31
CA SER A 26 -41.68 -7.62 12.66
C SER A 26 -41.92 -8.70 13.74
N TYR A 27 -42.36 -8.31 14.93
CA TYR A 27 -42.67 -9.20 16.05
C TYR A 27 -44.08 -8.95 16.60
N GLY A 28 -44.95 -9.89 16.41
CA GLY A 28 -46.35 -9.75 16.73
C GLY A 28 -47.03 -8.68 15.85
N LYS A 29 -47.43 -7.54 16.46
CA LYS A 29 -47.99 -6.37 15.75
C LYS A 29 -47.09 -5.14 15.79
N LYS A 30 -45.84 -5.31 16.17
CA LYS A 30 -44.84 -4.23 16.31
C LYS A 30 -43.68 -4.47 15.37
N GLU A 31 -43.05 -3.40 14.96
CA GLU A 31 -41.83 -3.39 14.19
C GLU A 31 -40.69 -2.80 15.02
N MET A 32 -39.48 -3.34 14.86
CA MET A 32 -38.25 -2.87 15.52
C MET A 32 -37.13 -2.80 14.52
N LYS A 33 -36.43 -1.67 14.48
CA LYS A 33 -35.19 -1.55 13.68
C LYS A 33 -34.07 -2.26 14.40
N CYS A 34 -33.35 -3.09 13.67
CA CYS A 34 -32.22 -3.86 14.16
C CYS A 34 -30.99 -3.55 13.31
N THR A 35 -29.87 -3.32 13.98
CA THR A 35 -28.60 -3.01 13.33
C THR A 35 -27.53 -3.99 13.84
N GLY A 36 -26.70 -4.49 12.96
CA GLY A 36 -25.63 -5.44 13.34
C GLY A 36 -24.94 -6.06 12.14
N ASN A 37 -23.94 -6.89 12.43
CA ASN A 37 -23.31 -7.69 11.39
C ASN A 37 -24.07 -9.00 11.28
N PHE A 38 -24.80 -9.12 10.19
CA PHE A 38 -25.50 -10.35 9.87
C PHE A 38 -24.76 -11.05 8.71
N GLY A 39 -24.76 -12.38 8.75
CA GLY A 39 -24.41 -13.16 7.59
C GLY A 39 -25.45 -13.00 6.47
N TYR A 40 -25.63 -14.01 5.67
CA TYR A 40 -26.68 -13.97 4.67
C TYR A 40 -28.07 -14.10 5.32
N ILE A 41 -28.83 -13.01 5.33
CA ILE A 41 -30.25 -12.99 5.76
C ILE A 41 -31.07 -12.42 4.63
N SER A 42 -32.29 -12.94 4.44
CA SER A 42 -33.25 -12.45 3.45
C SER A 42 -34.52 -11.92 4.14
N GLU A 43 -35.19 -11.02 3.47
CA GLU A 43 -36.53 -10.63 3.86
C GLU A 43 -37.47 -11.86 3.93
N GLY A 44 -38.34 -11.90 4.93
CA GLY A 44 -39.23 -13.02 5.20
C GLY A 44 -38.64 -14.13 6.09
N GLU A 45 -37.34 -14.12 6.39
CA GLU A 45 -36.75 -15.10 7.33
C GLU A 45 -37.15 -14.78 8.77
N TYR A 46 -37.30 -15.84 9.60
CA TYR A 46 -37.58 -15.71 11.03
C TYR A 46 -36.29 -15.73 11.82
N LEU A 47 -36.06 -14.64 12.56
CA LEU A 47 -34.84 -14.48 13.36
C LEU A 47 -35.16 -14.47 14.85
N GLU A 48 -34.31 -15.09 15.62
CA GLU A 48 -34.15 -14.87 17.03
C GLU A 48 -32.89 -14.04 17.24
N ILE A 49 -33.00 -12.85 17.81
CA ILE A 49 -31.91 -11.90 17.99
C ILE A 49 -31.70 -11.57 19.45
N GLU A 50 -30.45 -11.35 19.84
CA GLU A 50 -30.06 -10.79 21.13
C GLU A 50 -29.26 -9.51 20.91
N GLY A 51 -29.55 -8.47 21.67
CA GLY A 51 -28.87 -7.20 21.48
C GLY A 51 -29.15 -6.18 22.58
N GLU A 52 -28.65 -4.99 22.41
CA GLU A 52 -28.84 -3.84 23.29
C GLU A 52 -29.74 -2.81 22.63
N GLU A 53 -30.67 -2.28 23.38
CA GLU A 53 -31.47 -1.14 22.93
C GLU A 53 -30.59 0.11 22.89
N VAL A 54 -30.54 0.75 21.73
CA VAL A 54 -29.79 1.98 21.48
C VAL A 54 -30.75 3.00 20.87
N PHE A 55 -30.70 4.24 21.33
CA PHE A 55 -31.43 5.33 20.73
C PHE A 55 -30.53 6.06 19.71
N HIS A 56 -30.97 6.15 18.48
CA HIS A 56 -30.30 6.91 17.44
C HIS A 56 -31.05 8.21 17.16
N ASP A 57 -30.35 9.36 17.20
CA ASP A 57 -30.95 10.69 17.12
C ASP A 57 -31.83 10.92 15.88
N ILE A 58 -31.51 10.24 14.75
CA ILE A 58 -32.25 10.38 13.48
C ILE A 58 -33.25 9.24 13.27
N TYR A 59 -32.92 8.01 13.69
CA TYR A 59 -33.70 6.81 13.37
C TYR A 59 -34.49 6.23 14.54
N GLY A 60 -34.43 6.85 15.75
CA GLY A 60 -35.16 6.46 16.93
C GLY A 60 -34.61 5.20 17.61
N GLU A 61 -35.51 4.49 18.32
CA GLU A 61 -35.16 3.25 19.04
C GLU A 61 -34.73 2.14 18.06
N GLN A 62 -33.59 1.53 18.35
CA GLN A 62 -33.01 0.44 17.58
C GLN A 62 -32.43 -0.63 18.50
N ILE A 63 -32.34 -1.87 18.03
CA ILE A 63 -31.56 -2.93 18.69
C ILE A 63 -30.25 -3.10 17.98
N LYS A 64 -29.15 -2.87 18.68
CA LYS A 64 -27.80 -3.25 18.21
C LYS A 64 -27.61 -4.74 18.50
N VAL A 65 -27.72 -5.56 17.48
CA VAL A 65 -27.69 -7.02 17.57
C VAL A 65 -26.26 -7.48 17.82
N THR A 66 -26.09 -8.30 18.86
CA THR A 66 -24.82 -8.94 19.22
C THR A 66 -24.76 -10.40 18.79
N SER A 67 -25.91 -11.10 18.81
CA SER A 67 -26.05 -12.46 18.32
C SER A 67 -27.41 -12.68 17.65
N TYR A 68 -27.48 -13.56 16.70
CA TYR A 68 -28.73 -13.93 16.03
C TYR A 68 -28.73 -15.40 15.62
N LYS A 69 -29.94 -15.96 15.49
CA LYS A 69 -30.19 -17.31 14.97
C LYS A 69 -31.31 -17.26 13.94
N VAL A 70 -31.07 -17.84 12.79
CA VAL A 70 -32.12 -18.00 11.76
C VAL A 70 -32.89 -19.29 12.09
N ILE A 71 -34.20 -19.17 12.22
CA ILE A 71 -35.10 -20.30 12.43
C ILE A 71 -35.75 -20.64 11.10
N PRO A 72 -35.69 -21.89 10.61
CA PRO A 72 -36.34 -22.28 9.36
C PRO A 72 -37.83 -21.97 9.38
N ALA A 73 -38.35 -21.48 8.28
CA ALA A 73 -39.78 -21.23 8.09
C ALA A 73 -40.50 -22.60 8.05
N THR A 74 -41.29 -22.91 9.08
CA THR A 74 -42.01 -24.19 9.20
C THR A 74 -43.52 -24.04 9.06
N ASP A 75 -44.05 -22.85 9.27
CA ASP A 75 -45.47 -22.55 9.12
C ASP A 75 -45.80 -21.88 7.76
N GLU A 76 -47.03 -22.02 7.31
CA GLU A 76 -47.46 -21.51 5.99
C GLU A 76 -47.26 -19.99 5.81
N LEU A 77 -47.39 -19.21 6.91
CA LEU A 77 -47.24 -17.74 6.85
C LEU A 77 -45.79 -17.36 6.63
N SER A 78 -44.88 -18.06 7.30
CA SER A 78 -43.43 -17.91 7.16
C SER A 78 -42.97 -18.31 5.76
N LEU A 79 -43.46 -19.42 5.26
CA LEU A 79 -43.14 -19.91 3.92
C LEU A 79 -43.63 -18.93 2.82
N LYS A 80 -44.83 -18.35 2.96
CA LYS A 80 -45.33 -17.33 2.02
C LYS A 80 -44.47 -16.08 2.01
N LYS A 81 -44.03 -15.61 3.20
CA LYS A 81 -43.16 -14.46 3.32
C LYS A 81 -41.76 -14.75 2.74
N TYR A 82 -41.14 -15.87 3.10
CA TYR A 82 -39.83 -16.27 2.61
C TYR A 82 -39.79 -16.40 1.09
N LEU A 83 -40.68 -17.18 0.50
CA LEU A 83 -40.71 -17.39 -0.93
C LEU A 83 -41.14 -16.14 -1.70
N GLY A 84 -41.97 -15.28 -1.11
CA GLY A 84 -42.49 -14.07 -1.72
C GLY A 84 -41.66 -12.81 -1.54
N SER A 85 -40.59 -12.86 -0.75
CA SER A 85 -39.75 -11.72 -0.37
C SER A 85 -38.93 -11.10 -1.52
N GLY A 86 -38.85 -11.80 -2.68
CA GLY A 86 -37.95 -11.42 -3.77
C GLY A 86 -36.55 -12.06 -3.65
N ALA A 87 -36.32 -12.79 -2.55
CA ALA A 87 -35.08 -13.52 -2.32
C ALA A 87 -34.80 -14.58 -3.41
N ILE A 88 -35.84 -15.11 -4.03
CA ILE A 88 -35.76 -16.06 -5.17
C ILE A 88 -36.19 -15.31 -6.43
N LYS A 89 -35.26 -15.11 -7.35
CA LYS A 89 -35.50 -14.38 -8.59
C LYS A 89 -36.63 -15.07 -9.41
N GLY A 90 -37.64 -14.27 -9.79
CA GLY A 90 -38.77 -14.75 -10.58
C GLY A 90 -39.91 -15.36 -9.76
N LEU A 91 -39.80 -15.40 -8.43
CA LEU A 91 -40.83 -15.85 -7.51
C LEU A 91 -41.38 -14.67 -6.70
N GLY A 92 -42.42 -14.01 -7.21
CA GLY A 92 -43.08 -12.92 -6.51
C GLY A 92 -44.17 -13.43 -5.54
N ALA A 93 -44.66 -12.57 -4.66
CA ALA A 93 -45.64 -12.89 -3.60
C ALA A 93 -46.87 -13.64 -4.08
N VAL A 94 -47.38 -13.33 -5.30
CA VAL A 94 -48.55 -14.02 -5.86
C VAL A 94 -48.28 -15.49 -6.15
N LEU A 95 -47.09 -15.79 -6.71
CA LEU A 95 -46.73 -17.19 -7.03
C LEU A 95 -46.34 -17.94 -5.75
N ALA A 96 -45.62 -17.30 -4.81
CA ALA A 96 -45.28 -17.84 -3.51
C ALA A 96 -46.55 -18.25 -2.71
N ASN A 97 -47.54 -17.38 -2.66
CA ASN A 97 -48.83 -17.70 -2.02
C ASN A 97 -49.48 -18.92 -2.65
N ARG A 98 -49.55 -19.01 -4.00
CA ARG A 98 -50.12 -20.15 -4.69
C ARG A 98 -49.39 -21.47 -4.45
N ILE A 99 -48.05 -21.42 -4.31
CA ILE A 99 -47.22 -22.59 -3.98
C ILE A 99 -47.58 -23.08 -2.59
N VAL A 100 -47.56 -22.21 -1.62
CA VAL A 100 -47.81 -22.57 -0.20
C VAL A 100 -49.27 -22.94 0.03
N ASP A 101 -50.23 -22.24 -0.63
CA ASP A 101 -51.65 -22.62 -0.54
C ASP A 101 -51.93 -24.02 -1.10
N LYS A 102 -51.12 -24.50 -2.03
CA LYS A 102 -51.28 -25.83 -2.65
C LYS A 102 -50.54 -26.93 -1.85
N PHE A 103 -49.35 -26.64 -1.36
CA PHE A 103 -48.46 -27.65 -0.80
C PHE A 103 -48.31 -27.55 0.73
N GLY A 104 -48.79 -26.45 1.37
CA GLY A 104 -48.77 -26.23 2.81
C GLY A 104 -47.37 -26.32 3.39
N GLU A 105 -47.23 -27.02 4.49
CA GLU A 105 -45.96 -27.25 5.21
C GLU A 105 -44.94 -28.06 4.38
N ASP A 106 -45.39 -28.88 3.40
CA ASP A 106 -44.53 -29.66 2.50
C ASP A 106 -43.83 -28.81 1.42
N THR A 107 -44.08 -27.51 1.37
CA THR A 107 -43.62 -26.62 0.29
C THR A 107 -42.10 -26.71 0.07
N LEU A 108 -41.29 -26.56 1.13
CA LEU A 108 -39.82 -26.62 1.00
C LEU A 108 -39.34 -27.98 0.53
N ARG A 109 -39.90 -29.06 1.06
CA ARG A 109 -39.57 -30.42 0.66
C ARG A 109 -39.87 -30.63 -0.85
N ILE A 110 -41.02 -30.12 -1.33
CA ILE A 110 -41.39 -30.24 -2.75
C ILE A 110 -40.49 -29.39 -3.63
N VAL A 111 -40.09 -28.19 -3.17
CA VAL A 111 -39.15 -27.34 -3.91
C VAL A 111 -37.78 -28.03 -4.05
N GLU A 112 -37.32 -28.69 -2.99
CA GLU A 112 -36.00 -29.36 -2.94
C GLU A 112 -36.01 -30.74 -3.61
N GLU A 113 -37.01 -31.60 -3.35
CA GLU A 113 -36.99 -33.00 -3.75
C GLU A 113 -37.85 -33.33 -4.99
N GLU A 114 -38.90 -32.54 -5.24
CA GLU A 114 -39.90 -32.79 -6.30
C GLU A 114 -40.23 -31.51 -7.10
N PRO A 115 -39.20 -30.75 -7.59
CA PRO A 115 -39.42 -29.41 -8.18
C PRO A 115 -40.36 -29.41 -9.39
N GLU A 116 -40.48 -30.51 -10.14
CA GLU A 116 -41.37 -30.63 -11.26
C GLU A 116 -42.84 -30.40 -10.85
N ARG A 117 -43.21 -30.72 -9.60
CA ARG A 117 -44.58 -30.50 -9.10
C ARG A 117 -44.93 -29.05 -8.97
N LEU A 118 -43.97 -28.14 -8.91
CA LEU A 118 -44.23 -26.70 -8.97
C LEU A 118 -44.89 -26.28 -10.30
N ALA A 119 -44.62 -27.04 -11.36
CA ALA A 119 -45.26 -26.77 -12.67
C ALA A 119 -46.76 -27.08 -12.69
N GLU A 120 -47.33 -27.75 -11.69
CA GLU A 120 -48.77 -27.91 -11.51
C GLU A 120 -49.44 -26.55 -11.17
N ILE A 121 -48.68 -25.51 -10.85
CA ILE A 121 -49.16 -24.18 -10.51
C ILE A 121 -49.16 -23.29 -11.75
N ARG A 122 -50.29 -22.68 -12.02
CA ARG A 122 -50.44 -21.80 -13.18
C ARG A 122 -49.47 -20.61 -13.09
N GLY A 123 -48.53 -20.54 -14.06
CA GLY A 123 -47.52 -19.52 -14.16
C GLY A 123 -46.10 -19.99 -13.80
N ILE A 124 -45.92 -21.29 -13.51
CA ILE A 124 -44.63 -21.93 -13.29
C ILE A 124 -44.43 -22.98 -14.40
N THR A 125 -43.39 -22.85 -15.19
CA THR A 125 -42.92 -23.85 -16.14
C THR A 125 -41.94 -24.80 -15.48
N ILE A 126 -41.70 -26.00 -16.05
CA ILE A 126 -40.70 -26.93 -15.51
C ILE A 126 -39.32 -26.27 -15.40
N ARG A 127 -38.92 -25.49 -16.41
CA ARG A 127 -37.65 -24.74 -16.36
C ARG A 127 -37.58 -23.78 -15.17
N LYS A 128 -38.67 -23.02 -14.98
CA LYS A 128 -38.74 -22.08 -13.83
C LYS A 128 -38.81 -22.80 -12.50
N ALA A 129 -39.40 -23.98 -12.44
CA ALA A 129 -39.39 -24.83 -11.24
C ALA A 129 -37.97 -25.27 -10.89
N MET A 130 -37.18 -25.69 -11.88
CA MET A 130 -35.76 -26.04 -11.67
C MET A 130 -34.91 -24.82 -11.26
N ASP A 131 -35.12 -23.66 -11.90
CA ASP A 131 -34.42 -22.42 -11.52
C ASP A 131 -34.74 -22.01 -10.06
N ILE A 132 -35.95 -22.26 -9.57
CA ILE A 132 -36.34 -22.02 -8.16
C ILE A 132 -35.66 -23.01 -7.23
N CYS A 133 -35.63 -24.29 -7.59
CA CYS A 133 -34.96 -25.34 -6.83
C CYS A 133 -33.46 -25.01 -6.65
N GLU A 134 -32.78 -24.74 -7.76
CA GLU A 134 -31.34 -24.38 -7.76
C GLU A 134 -31.04 -23.19 -6.86
N GLN A 135 -31.85 -22.12 -6.90
CA GLN A 135 -31.67 -20.96 -6.03
C GLN A 135 -31.93 -21.26 -4.55
N VAL A 136 -32.87 -22.14 -4.23
CA VAL A 136 -33.14 -22.55 -2.84
C VAL A 136 -32.00 -23.42 -2.31
N GLU A 137 -31.51 -24.37 -3.11
CA GLU A 137 -30.36 -25.22 -2.78
C GLU A 137 -29.09 -24.38 -2.56
N GLU A 138 -28.78 -23.45 -3.48
CA GLU A 138 -27.61 -22.56 -3.36
C GLU A 138 -27.63 -21.78 -2.05
N LYS A 139 -28.79 -21.27 -1.64
CA LYS A 139 -28.94 -20.55 -0.37
C LYS A 139 -28.79 -21.41 0.84
N LYS A 140 -29.29 -22.64 0.79
CA LYS A 140 -29.13 -23.64 1.85
C LYS A 140 -27.65 -24.00 2.00
N ASP A 141 -26.98 -24.33 0.89
CA ASP A 141 -25.56 -24.65 0.86
C ASP A 141 -24.70 -23.50 1.43
N MET A 142 -24.98 -22.29 1.01
CA MET A 142 -24.29 -21.09 1.54
C MET A 142 -24.46 -20.96 3.06
N ARG A 143 -25.68 -21.16 3.56
CA ARG A 143 -25.99 -21.10 5.00
C ARG A 143 -25.23 -22.19 5.77
N ASP A 144 -25.25 -23.42 5.27
CA ASP A 144 -24.60 -24.56 5.92
C ASP A 144 -23.07 -24.37 5.97
N VAL A 145 -22.48 -23.88 4.88
CA VAL A 145 -21.06 -23.51 4.83
C VAL A 145 -20.74 -22.36 5.79
N MET A 146 -21.59 -21.35 5.88
CA MET A 146 -21.38 -20.26 6.82
C MET A 146 -21.41 -20.71 8.27
N ILE A 147 -22.37 -21.56 8.64
CA ILE A 147 -22.46 -22.16 9.98
C ILE A 147 -21.21 -22.99 10.27
N PHE A 148 -20.79 -23.79 9.30
CA PHE A 148 -19.57 -24.60 9.41
C PHE A 148 -18.34 -23.71 9.67
N LEU A 149 -18.14 -22.66 8.87
CA LEU A 149 -17.01 -21.72 9.01
C LEU A 149 -17.04 -20.94 10.33
N GLN A 150 -18.22 -20.56 10.82
CA GLN A 150 -18.37 -19.91 12.13
C GLN A 150 -17.93 -20.83 13.26
N GLY A 151 -18.11 -22.15 13.14
CA GLY A 151 -17.58 -23.15 14.08
C GLY A 151 -16.05 -23.09 14.22
N TYR A 152 -15.36 -22.62 13.20
CA TYR A 152 -13.91 -22.38 13.21
C TYR A 152 -13.54 -20.95 13.60
N GLY A 153 -14.53 -20.10 13.96
CA GLY A 153 -14.31 -18.70 14.38
C GLY A 153 -14.08 -17.73 13.23
N ILE A 154 -14.49 -18.10 12.02
CA ILE A 154 -14.41 -17.25 10.84
C ILE A 154 -15.58 -16.28 10.87
N SER A 155 -15.32 -14.98 10.64
CA SER A 155 -16.35 -13.95 10.63
C SER A 155 -17.32 -14.15 9.46
N PRO A 156 -18.58 -13.67 9.57
CA PRO A 156 -19.57 -13.77 8.49
C PRO A 156 -19.08 -13.18 7.15
N THR A 157 -18.42 -12.04 7.20
CA THR A 157 -17.84 -11.36 6.03
C THR A 157 -16.84 -12.24 5.31
N LEU A 158 -15.93 -12.84 6.09
CA LEU A 158 -14.90 -13.70 5.55
C LEU A 158 -15.49 -15.02 5.06
N SER A 159 -16.49 -15.57 5.75
CA SER A 159 -17.22 -16.76 5.33
C SER A 159 -17.90 -16.58 3.97
N ASN A 160 -18.44 -15.38 3.72
CA ASN A 160 -19.04 -15.05 2.42
C ASN A 160 -17.98 -15.05 1.30
N LYS A 161 -16.83 -14.41 1.51
CA LYS A 161 -15.72 -14.42 0.54
C LYS A 161 -15.23 -15.85 0.24
N ILE A 162 -15.08 -16.68 1.29
CA ILE A 162 -14.66 -18.07 1.17
C ILE A 162 -15.69 -18.88 0.36
N TYR A 163 -16.99 -18.72 0.67
CA TYR A 163 -18.05 -19.42 -0.08
C TYR A 163 -18.10 -19.00 -1.54
N THR A 164 -18.01 -17.71 -1.83
CA THR A 164 -18.01 -17.19 -3.21
C THR A 164 -16.88 -17.79 -4.04
N MET A 165 -15.71 -18.05 -3.43
CA MET A 165 -14.55 -18.59 -4.13
C MET A 165 -14.59 -20.12 -4.29
N TYR A 166 -15.00 -20.82 -3.24
CA TYR A 166 -14.85 -22.28 -3.17
C TYR A 166 -16.18 -23.07 -3.19
N GLY A 167 -17.32 -22.42 -2.91
CA GLY A 167 -18.59 -23.09 -2.73
C GLY A 167 -18.50 -24.20 -1.67
N GLN A 168 -19.07 -25.36 -1.96
CA GLN A 168 -19.04 -26.55 -1.09
C GLN A 168 -17.63 -27.15 -0.89
N LYS A 169 -16.68 -26.90 -1.81
CA LYS A 169 -15.30 -27.41 -1.67
C LYS A 169 -14.60 -26.92 -0.40
N VAL A 170 -15.15 -25.91 0.25
CA VAL A 170 -14.60 -25.39 1.51
C VAL A 170 -14.52 -26.43 2.61
N TYR A 171 -15.45 -27.38 2.67
CA TYR A 171 -15.41 -28.47 3.65
C TYR A 171 -14.13 -29.31 3.53
N ASP A 172 -13.73 -29.63 2.31
CA ASP A 172 -12.50 -30.37 2.05
C ASP A 172 -11.26 -29.53 2.32
N ILE A 173 -11.27 -28.26 1.91
CA ILE A 173 -10.15 -27.32 2.10
C ILE A 173 -9.86 -27.15 3.59
N ILE A 174 -10.88 -26.88 4.42
CA ILE A 174 -10.68 -26.71 5.88
C ILE A 174 -10.12 -27.97 6.52
N LYS A 175 -10.55 -29.15 6.05
CA LYS A 175 -10.09 -30.45 6.62
C LYS A 175 -8.72 -30.88 6.11
N THR A 176 -8.38 -30.60 4.85
CA THR A 176 -7.16 -31.10 4.20
C THR A 176 -6.03 -30.08 4.19
N ASN A 177 -6.33 -28.82 3.82
CA ASN A 177 -5.35 -27.74 3.72
C ASN A 177 -5.96 -26.36 4.00
N PRO A 178 -6.19 -25.99 5.26
CA PRO A 178 -6.72 -24.67 5.62
C PRO A 178 -5.84 -23.49 5.18
N TYR A 179 -4.54 -23.71 4.98
CA TYR A 179 -3.59 -22.67 4.57
C TYR A 179 -3.83 -22.16 3.15
N LYS A 180 -4.52 -22.96 2.33
CA LYS A 180 -4.95 -22.54 0.99
C LYS A 180 -5.82 -21.28 1.04
N LEU A 181 -6.55 -21.07 2.13
CA LEU A 181 -7.31 -19.83 2.34
C LEU A 181 -6.42 -18.58 2.37
N ALA A 182 -5.20 -18.69 2.92
CA ALA A 182 -4.24 -17.59 2.97
C ALA A 182 -3.51 -17.38 1.63
N ASP A 183 -3.39 -18.45 0.83
CA ASP A 183 -2.78 -18.38 -0.50
C ASP A 183 -3.73 -17.71 -1.52
N ASP A 184 -5.03 -18.01 -1.45
CA ASP A 184 -5.99 -17.67 -2.50
C ASP A 184 -6.90 -16.45 -2.16
N LEU A 185 -7.00 -16.05 -0.87
CA LEU A 185 -7.93 -15.00 -0.43
C LEU A 185 -7.22 -13.80 0.20
N SER A 186 -7.40 -12.65 -0.40
CA SER A 186 -6.97 -11.39 0.22
C SER A 186 -7.75 -11.13 1.52
N GLY A 187 -7.01 -10.74 2.58
CA GLY A 187 -7.58 -10.50 3.91
C GLY A 187 -7.52 -11.70 4.86
N ILE A 188 -7.10 -12.89 4.39
CA ILE A 188 -6.73 -14.01 5.26
C ILE A 188 -5.22 -14.15 5.30
N GLY A 189 -4.59 -13.69 6.39
CA GLY A 189 -3.17 -13.91 6.60
C GLY A 189 -2.87 -15.32 7.17
N PHE A 190 -1.59 -15.71 7.12
CA PHE A 190 -1.12 -16.99 7.66
C PHE A 190 -1.60 -17.23 9.11
N LYS A 191 -1.56 -16.21 9.98
CA LYS A 191 -1.97 -16.35 11.38
C LYS A 191 -3.42 -16.77 11.51
N THR A 192 -4.32 -16.17 10.72
CA THR A 192 -5.74 -16.53 10.70
C THR A 192 -5.93 -17.96 10.17
N ALA A 193 -5.24 -18.31 9.08
CA ALA A 193 -5.27 -19.67 8.53
C ALA A 193 -4.71 -20.71 9.53
N ASP A 194 -3.65 -20.37 10.29
CA ASP A 194 -3.07 -21.24 11.32
C ASP A 194 -4.01 -21.45 12.52
N GLU A 195 -4.78 -20.41 12.91
CA GLU A 195 -5.82 -20.57 13.92
C GLU A 195 -6.97 -21.48 13.45
N ILE A 196 -7.41 -21.32 12.19
CA ILE A 196 -8.41 -22.18 11.57
C ILE A 196 -7.89 -23.62 11.52
N ALA A 197 -6.65 -23.82 11.05
CA ALA A 197 -6.01 -25.13 10.97
C ALA A 197 -5.93 -25.83 12.33
N ARG A 198 -5.57 -25.09 13.38
CA ARG A 198 -5.52 -25.60 14.75
C ARG A 198 -6.89 -26.05 15.25
N ARG A 199 -7.94 -25.27 14.99
CA ARG A 199 -9.32 -25.62 15.33
C ARG A 199 -9.83 -26.79 14.49
N ALA A 200 -9.34 -26.94 13.27
CA ALA A 200 -9.62 -28.09 12.40
C ALA A 200 -8.88 -29.38 12.79
N GLY A 201 -7.98 -29.30 13.79
CA GLY A 201 -7.24 -30.46 14.31
C GLY A 201 -5.95 -30.76 13.55
N VAL A 202 -5.40 -29.79 12.79
CA VAL A 202 -4.08 -29.93 12.15
C VAL A 202 -3.01 -29.97 13.25
N GLU A 203 -2.15 -30.98 13.20
CA GLU A 203 -1.08 -31.18 14.17
C GLU A 203 -0.03 -30.04 14.09
N VAL A 204 0.58 -29.71 15.24
CA VAL A 204 1.55 -28.61 15.37
C VAL A 204 2.75 -28.81 14.46
N ASN A 205 3.17 -30.04 14.23
CA ASN A 205 4.30 -30.45 13.39
C ASN A 205 3.88 -31.00 12.01
N ALA A 206 2.65 -30.79 11.59
CA ALA A 206 2.20 -31.24 10.27
C ALA A 206 3.04 -30.60 9.14
N SER A 207 3.48 -31.42 8.18
CA SER A 207 4.26 -30.99 7.02
C SER A 207 3.63 -29.80 6.29
N ILE A 208 2.30 -29.81 6.14
CA ILE A 208 1.54 -28.75 5.50
C ILE A 208 1.66 -27.40 6.25
N ARG A 209 1.66 -27.43 7.59
CA ARG A 209 1.84 -26.26 8.45
C ARG A 209 3.24 -25.68 8.29
N ILE A 210 4.26 -26.56 8.29
CA ILE A 210 5.67 -26.17 8.14
C ILE A 210 5.90 -25.56 6.76
N LYS A 211 5.41 -26.19 5.69
CA LYS A 211 5.51 -25.68 4.32
C LYS A 211 4.89 -24.28 4.16
N SER A 212 3.67 -24.11 4.63
CA SER A 212 2.98 -22.83 4.59
C SER A 212 3.68 -21.78 5.45
N GLY A 213 4.22 -22.18 6.61
CA GLY A 213 5.02 -21.32 7.47
C GLY A 213 6.32 -20.84 6.81
N MET A 214 7.01 -21.69 6.03
CA MET A 214 8.21 -21.32 5.27
C MET A 214 7.87 -20.29 4.17
N CYS A 215 6.82 -20.53 3.40
CA CYS A 215 6.37 -19.60 2.38
C CYS A 215 5.98 -18.26 2.99
N TYR A 216 5.22 -18.28 4.09
CA TYR A 216 4.84 -17.06 4.80
C TYR A 216 6.04 -16.32 5.40
N ALA A 217 7.03 -17.03 5.96
CA ALA A 217 8.24 -16.41 6.51
C ALA A 217 9.03 -15.64 5.45
N LEU A 218 9.08 -16.14 4.20
CA LEU A 218 9.64 -15.41 3.05
C LEU A 218 8.77 -14.23 2.63
N SER A 219 7.46 -14.42 2.59
CA SER A 219 6.51 -13.34 2.28
C SER A 219 6.57 -12.22 3.32
N ASP A 220 6.67 -12.56 4.62
CA ASP A 220 6.84 -11.59 5.70
C ASP A 220 8.22 -10.88 5.64
N ALA A 221 9.27 -11.60 5.20
CA ALA A 221 10.58 -10.99 4.98
C ALA A 221 10.56 -9.93 3.87
N SER A 222 9.70 -10.10 2.87
CA SER A 222 9.56 -9.12 1.79
C SER A 222 8.98 -7.77 2.27
N LEU A 223 8.21 -7.74 3.35
CA LEU A 223 7.77 -6.50 4.00
C LEU A 223 8.94 -5.70 4.59
N SER A 224 10.07 -6.38 4.86
CA SER A 224 11.33 -5.75 5.26
C SER A 224 12.25 -5.46 4.06
N GLY A 225 11.76 -5.63 2.83
CA GLY A 225 12.48 -5.35 1.60
C GLY A 225 13.33 -6.49 1.06
N HIS A 226 13.28 -7.70 1.64
CA HIS A 226 14.02 -8.85 1.14
C HIS A 226 13.30 -9.51 -0.05
N THR A 227 14.04 -9.97 -1.07
CA THR A 227 13.52 -10.83 -2.13
C THR A 227 13.84 -12.31 -1.90
N TYR A 228 14.88 -12.59 -1.09
CA TYR A 228 15.22 -13.91 -0.61
C TYR A 228 15.68 -13.89 0.86
N LEU A 229 15.79 -15.06 1.45
CA LEU A 229 16.50 -15.24 2.72
C LEU A 229 17.58 -16.33 2.58
N PRO A 230 18.74 -16.20 3.29
CA PRO A 230 19.60 -17.34 3.53
C PRO A 230 18.84 -18.48 4.20
N LYS A 231 19.10 -19.74 3.82
CA LYS A 231 18.39 -20.93 4.30
C LYS A 231 18.35 -21.00 5.84
N GLU A 232 19.46 -20.71 6.51
CA GLU A 232 19.52 -20.74 7.97
C GLU A 232 18.55 -19.70 8.60
N LYS A 233 18.48 -18.50 8.02
CA LYS A 233 17.58 -17.44 8.49
C LYS A 233 16.11 -17.78 8.21
N LEU A 234 15.82 -18.41 7.08
CA LEU A 234 14.48 -18.90 6.78
C LEU A 234 14.03 -19.92 7.80
N VAL A 235 14.88 -20.89 8.10
CA VAL A 235 14.58 -21.94 9.09
C VAL A 235 14.35 -21.35 10.47
N GLU A 236 15.26 -20.49 10.94
CA GLU A 236 15.13 -19.82 12.24
C GLU A 236 13.82 -19.01 12.32
N LYS A 237 13.50 -18.24 11.28
CA LYS A 237 12.27 -17.44 11.22
C LYS A 237 11.03 -18.34 11.21
N THR A 238 11.07 -19.47 10.50
CA THR A 238 9.98 -20.44 10.45
C THR A 238 9.75 -21.10 11.81
N ILE A 239 10.80 -21.54 12.49
CA ILE A 239 10.72 -22.14 13.82
C ILE A 239 10.11 -21.15 14.83
N ASN A 240 10.56 -19.90 14.81
CA ASN A 240 10.05 -18.85 15.69
C ASN A 240 8.57 -18.53 15.38
N LEU A 241 8.21 -18.42 14.10
CA LEU A 241 6.84 -18.13 13.64
C LEU A 241 5.86 -19.22 14.10
N LEU A 242 6.25 -20.48 13.95
CA LEU A 242 5.40 -21.62 14.26
C LEU A 242 5.44 -22.05 15.74
N GLY A 243 6.31 -21.42 16.55
CA GLY A 243 6.48 -21.76 17.97
C GLY A 243 7.06 -23.15 18.20
N LEU A 244 7.93 -23.62 17.31
CA LEU A 244 8.48 -24.98 17.32
C LEU A 244 9.82 -25.09 18.06
N ARG A 245 10.29 -24.01 18.69
CA ARG A 245 11.63 -23.93 19.29
C ARG A 245 11.91 -25.09 20.27
N ASP A 246 10.97 -25.34 21.19
CA ASP A 246 11.15 -26.37 22.24
C ASP A 246 11.09 -27.80 21.69
N GLN A 247 10.48 -28.01 20.52
CA GLN A 247 10.33 -29.33 19.89
C GLN A 247 11.51 -29.72 19.01
N TYR A 248 12.21 -28.70 18.44
CA TYR A 248 13.28 -28.91 17.46
C TYR A 248 14.67 -28.57 18.00
N LEU A 249 14.78 -27.94 19.19
CA LEU A 249 16.06 -27.61 19.79
C LEU A 249 16.66 -28.85 20.46
N ASN A 250 17.81 -29.27 19.98
CA ASN A 250 18.61 -30.34 20.59
C ASN A 250 19.29 -29.84 21.88
N ALA A 251 19.75 -30.78 22.69
CA ALA A 251 20.45 -30.52 23.95
C ALA A 251 21.78 -29.72 23.76
N ASP A 252 22.38 -29.78 22.58
CA ASP A 252 23.57 -29.03 22.16
C ASP A 252 23.30 -27.64 21.58
N GLY A 253 22.02 -27.24 21.52
CA GLY A 253 21.60 -25.95 20.95
C GLY A 253 21.42 -25.95 19.45
N THR A 254 21.57 -27.08 18.76
CA THR A 254 21.25 -27.24 17.34
C THR A 254 19.78 -27.60 17.13
N TYR A 255 19.26 -27.44 15.91
CA TYR A 255 17.89 -27.82 15.57
C TYR A 255 17.87 -29.19 14.89
N ASN A 256 16.87 -30.03 15.23
CA ASN A 256 16.58 -31.24 14.43
C ASN A 256 15.97 -30.79 13.08
N MET A 257 16.74 -30.96 12.01
CA MET A 257 16.40 -30.42 10.68
C MET A 257 15.63 -31.40 9.80
N ASP A 258 15.55 -32.66 10.15
CA ASP A 258 15.06 -33.73 9.24
C ASP A 258 13.69 -33.42 8.62
N LEU A 259 12.71 -33.05 9.44
CA LEU A 259 11.37 -32.70 8.94
C LEU A 259 11.34 -31.38 8.18
N LEU A 260 12.12 -30.40 8.65
CA LEU A 260 12.23 -29.09 8.00
C LEU A 260 12.90 -29.22 6.64
N ASP A 261 13.98 -29.99 6.51
CA ASP A 261 14.68 -30.24 5.26
C ASP A 261 13.82 -31.05 4.28
N ASN A 262 13.03 -32.01 4.75
CA ASN A 262 12.07 -32.73 3.92
C ASN A 262 11.01 -31.77 3.37
N CYS A 263 10.36 -30.95 4.23
CA CYS A 263 9.39 -29.94 3.79
C CYS A 263 9.98 -28.92 2.82
N PHE A 264 11.21 -28.48 3.08
CA PHE A 264 11.95 -27.57 2.20
C PHE A 264 12.19 -28.21 0.83
N THR A 265 12.69 -29.46 0.80
CA THR A 265 12.96 -30.19 -0.45
C THR A 265 11.69 -30.38 -1.26
N GLU A 266 10.57 -30.72 -0.61
CA GLU A 266 9.27 -30.85 -1.27
C GLU A 266 8.82 -29.51 -1.89
N LEU A 267 8.97 -28.37 -1.19
CA LEU A 267 8.64 -27.05 -1.72
C LEU A 267 9.52 -26.66 -2.92
N VAL A 268 10.78 -27.07 -2.92
CA VAL A 268 11.68 -26.86 -4.10
C VAL A 268 11.23 -27.74 -5.27
N LEU A 269 10.87 -28.99 -5.04
CA LEU A 269 10.34 -29.89 -6.07
C LEU A 269 8.99 -29.39 -6.62
N GLU A 270 8.13 -28.83 -5.76
CA GLU A 270 6.87 -28.19 -6.16
C GLU A 270 7.09 -26.84 -6.89
N LYS A 271 8.32 -26.38 -7.03
CA LYS A 271 8.69 -25.08 -7.61
C LYS A 271 8.06 -23.85 -6.91
N LYS A 272 7.67 -24.02 -5.66
CA LYS A 272 7.22 -22.89 -4.83
C LYS A 272 8.38 -22.10 -4.26
N LEU A 273 9.48 -22.79 -3.97
CA LEU A 273 10.75 -22.19 -3.56
C LEU A 273 11.82 -22.45 -4.62
N ILE A 274 12.69 -21.47 -4.79
CA ILE A 274 13.87 -21.57 -5.66
C ILE A 274 15.11 -21.43 -4.78
N LEU A 275 16.02 -22.40 -4.89
CA LEU A 275 17.30 -22.40 -4.20
C LEU A 275 18.42 -22.02 -5.17
N LYS A 276 19.22 -21.02 -4.83
CA LYS A 276 20.40 -20.58 -5.56
C LYS A 276 21.57 -20.38 -4.61
N ASN A 277 22.79 -20.48 -5.10
CA ASN A 277 23.97 -20.12 -4.33
C ASN A 277 24.36 -18.68 -4.66
N ILE A 278 24.26 -17.77 -3.69
CA ILE A 278 24.62 -16.36 -3.82
C ILE A 278 25.65 -16.03 -2.75
N GLU A 279 26.82 -15.55 -3.15
CA GLU A 279 27.92 -15.21 -2.24
C GLU A 279 28.26 -16.36 -1.25
N GLU A 280 28.36 -17.58 -1.76
CA GLU A 280 28.66 -18.80 -0.99
C GLU A 280 27.58 -19.16 0.05
N LYS A 281 26.35 -18.62 -0.06
CA LYS A 281 25.21 -18.92 0.81
C LYS A 281 24.04 -19.45 0.01
N ASP A 282 23.32 -20.39 0.62
CA ASP A 282 22.08 -20.91 0.09
C ASP A 282 20.98 -19.84 0.20
N ALA A 283 20.68 -19.18 -0.91
CA ALA A 283 19.64 -18.17 -1.04
C ALA A 283 18.31 -18.82 -1.44
N VAL A 284 17.28 -18.64 -0.62
CA VAL A 284 15.94 -19.21 -0.83
C VAL A 284 14.96 -18.10 -1.19
N PHE A 285 14.35 -18.23 -2.37
CA PHE A 285 13.34 -17.32 -2.90
C PHE A 285 11.97 -17.98 -2.91
N LEU A 286 10.92 -17.17 -2.77
CA LEU A 286 9.64 -17.53 -3.39
C LEU A 286 9.80 -17.44 -4.92
N SER A 287 9.20 -18.39 -5.65
CA SER A 287 9.29 -18.43 -7.12
C SER A 287 8.90 -17.11 -7.79
N THR A 288 7.86 -16.43 -7.28
CA THR A 288 7.42 -15.11 -7.78
C THR A 288 8.56 -14.09 -7.77
N TYR A 289 9.30 -13.95 -6.65
CA TYR A 289 10.40 -12.98 -6.58
C TYR A 289 11.57 -13.35 -7.48
N TYR A 290 11.92 -14.64 -7.50
CA TYR A 290 13.01 -15.13 -8.35
C TYR A 290 12.76 -14.81 -9.82
N TYR A 291 11.58 -15.21 -10.33
CA TYR A 291 11.26 -14.98 -11.75
C TYR A 291 11.02 -13.50 -12.07
N THR A 292 10.52 -12.71 -11.14
CA THR A 292 10.40 -11.26 -11.34
C THR A 292 11.77 -10.61 -11.49
N GLU A 293 12.75 -10.91 -10.63
CA GLU A 293 14.12 -10.39 -10.75
C GLU A 293 14.82 -10.91 -11.99
N LEU A 294 14.62 -12.18 -12.36
CA LEU A 294 15.16 -12.76 -13.60
C LEU A 294 14.62 -12.04 -14.85
N ASN A 295 13.32 -11.78 -14.89
CA ASN A 295 12.70 -11.05 -16.00
C ASN A 295 13.21 -9.60 -16.05
N ILE A 296 13.38 -8.92 -14.91
CA ILE A 296 13.97 -7.59 -14.86
C ILE A 296 15.38 -7.62 -15.42
N ALA A 297 16.21 -8.57 -15.00
CA ALA A 297 17.59 -8.71 -15.51
C ALA A 297 17.60 -8.92 -17.03
N ARG A 298 16.75 -9.81 -17.54
CA ARG A 298 16.60 -10.05 -18.98
C ARG A 298 16.24 -8.77 -19.73
N MET A 299 15.16 -8.10 -19.33
CA MET A 299 14.67 -6.90 -20.02
C MET A 299 15.68 -5.75 -19.97
N LEU A 300 16.36 -5.54 -18.84
CA LEU A 300 17.41 -4.53 -18.73
C LEU A 300 18.59 -4.82 -19.68
N LEU A 301 19.04 -6.08 -19.77
CA LEU A 301 20.14 -6.46 -20.66
C LEU A 301 19.73 -6.36 -22.14
N GLU A 302 18.50 -6.73 -22.50
CA GLU A 302 17.93 -6.58 -23.85
C GLU A 302 17.79 -5.12 -24.28
N LEU A 303 17.42 -4.23 -23.36
CA LEU A 303 17.30 -2.78 -23.62
C LEU A 303 18.66 -2.07 -23.71
N ASN A 304 19.72 -2.64 -23.15
CA ASN A 304 21.03 -1.97 -23.07
C ASN A 304 21.82 -2.07 -24.39
N ILE A 305 21.25 -1.54 -25.45
CA ILE A 305 21.90 -1.50 -26.78
C ILE A 305 22.82 -0.28 -26.85
N SER A 306 24.10 -0.52 -27.13
CA SER A 306 25.06 0.55 -27.35
C SER A 306 24.97 1.09 -28.79
N THR A 307 24.81 2.41 -28.90
CA THR A 307 24.75 3.14 -30.18
C THR A 307 25.69 4.34 -30.12
N PRO A 308 27.03 4.11 -30.16
CA PRO A 308 27.98 5.20 -29.98
C PRO A 308 27.87 6.23 -31.12
N GLU A 309 27.78 7.50 -30.76
CA GLU A 309 27.85 8.63 -31.66
C GLU A 309 29.26 9.26 -31.65
N ASP A 310 29.54 10.10 -32.64
CA ASP A 310 30.83 10.82 -32.74
C ASP A 310 30.95 11.85 -31.60
N ASP A 311 31.95 11.71 -30.75
CA ASP A 311 32.21 12.56 -29.60
C ASP A 311 32.35 14.06 -29.96
N TYR A 312 32.85 14.39 -31.15
CA TYR A 312 32.95 15.77 -31.60
C TYR A 312 31.59 16.36 -31.93
N ILE A 313 30.73 15.61 -32.62
CA ILE A 313 29.35 16.04 -32.92
C ILE A 313 28.59 16.28 -31.63
N MET A 314 28.71 15.34 -30.70
CA MET A 314 28.08 15.42 -29.36
C MET A 314 28.55 16.65 -28.57
N GLY A 315 29.88 16.91 -28.61
CA GLY A 315 30.45 18.10 -27.98
C GLY A 315 29.89 19.41 -28.53
N VAL A 316 29.78 19.53 -29.85
CA VAL A 316 29.20 20.73 -30.51
C VAL A 316 27.72 20.91 -30.18
N LYS A 317 26.93 19.82 -30.16
CA LYS A 317 25.52 19.88 -29.72
C LYS A 317 25.41 20.37 -28.27
N LEU A 318 26.21 19.81 -27.36
CA LEU A 318 26.24 20.20 -25.94
C LEU A 318 26.62 21.68 -25.76
N ASP A 319 27.67 22.15 -26.44
CA ASP A 319 28.06 23.58 -26.39
C ASP A 319 26.94 24.51 -26.88
N THR A 320 26.13 24.02 -27.82
CA THR A 320 24.96 24.78 -28.31
C THR A 320 23.85 24.83 -27.25
N ILE A 321 23.57 23.70 -26.58
CA ILE A 321 22.58 23.58 -25.50
C ILE A 321 22.99 24.49 -24.33
N GLU A 322 24.26 24.47 -23.93
CA GLU A 322 24.77 25.30 -22.83
C GLU A 322 24.61 26.81 -23.18
N LYS A 323 24.89 27.21 -24.42
CA LYS A 323 24.70 28.58 -24.88
C LYS A 323 23.24 29.02 -24.90
N LEU A 324 22.33 28.11 -25.31
CA LEU A 324 20.90 28.42 -25.38
C LEU A 324 20.25 28.46 -23.99
N SER A 325 20.62 27.53 -23.10
CA SER A 325 20.11 27.46 -21.73
C SER A 325 20.75 28.48 -20.78
N GLY A 326 21.94 29.03 -21.13
CA GLY A 326 22.74 29.89 -20.27
C GLY A 326 23.33 29.15 -19.05
N VAL A 327 23.35 27.79 -19.07
CA VAL A 327 23.87 26.97 -18.01
C VAL A 327 25.11 26.21 -18.48
N GLU A 328 26.22 26.39 -17.77
CA GLU A 328 27.47 25.64 -18.01
C GLU A 328 27.46 24.33 -17.22
N LEU A 329 27.60 23.21 -17.92
CA LEU A 329 27.65 21.86 -17.33
C LEU A 329 29.08 21.53 -16.92
N ASP A 330 29.24 20.82 -15.81
CA ASP A 330 30.54 20.25 -15.45
C ASP A 330 30.87 18.98 -16.26
N ASP A 331 32.11 18.51 -16.16
CA ASP A 331 32.59 17.33 -16.90
C ASP A 331 31.75 16.08 -16.65
N LEU A 332 31.26 15.87 -15.40
CA LEU A 332 30.43 14.71 -15.07
C LEU A 332 29.01 14.85 -15.60
N GLN A 333 28.44 16.06 -15.58
CA GLN A 333 27.15 16.33 -16.18
C GLN A 333 27.19 16.19 -17.71
N ARG A 334 28.22 16.75 -18.36
CA ARG A 334 28.45 16.55 -19.79
C ARG A 334 28.61 15.07 -20.14
N LYS A 335 29.41 14.33 -19.34
CA LYS A 335 29.54 12.89 -19.49
C LYS A 335 28.18 12.19 -19.37
N ALA A 336 27.34 12.55 -18.39
CA ALA A 336 26.03 11.96 -18.22
C ALA A 336 25.14 12.13 -19.46
N VAL A 337 25.13 13.32 -20.08
CA VAL A 337 24.38 13.57 -21.31
C VAL A 337 24.91 12.70 -22.46
N ILE A 338 26.21 12.63 -22.63
CA ILE A 338 26.84 11.82 -23.68
C ILE A 338 26.52 10.33 -23.49
N GLU A 339 26.63 9.82 -22.28
CA GLU A 339 26.33 8.40 -21.96
C GLU A 339 24.87 8.04 -22.25
N THR A 340 23.91 8.97 -22.06
CA THR A 340 22.50 8.71 -22.39
C THR A 340 22.25 8.59 -23.89
N GLN A 341 23.07 9.20 -24.72
CA GLN A 341 23.00 9.06 -26.16
C GLN A 341 23.62 7.75 -26.65
N ASN A 342 24.70 7.33 -25.99
CA ASN A 342 25.50 6.17 -26.43
C ASN A 342 24.95 4.84 -25.95
N ASN A 343 24.10 4.81 -24.90
CA ASN A 343 23.64 3.57 -24.27
C ASN A 343 22.10 3.52 -24.19
N GLY A 344 21.57 2.31 -24.32
CA GLY A 344 20.13 2.07 -24.13
C GLY A 344 19.69 2.29 -22.68
N ILE A 345 20.58 2.01 -21.72
CA ILE A 345 20.33 2.26 -20.28
C ILE A 345 21.47 3.07 -19.69
N THR A 346 21.13 4.18 -19.04
CA THR A 346 22.11 5.00 -18.30
C THR A 346 21.58 5.30 -16.91
N ILE A 347 22.46 5.16 -15.90
CA ILE A 347 22.16 5.45 -14.50
C ILE A 347 22.91 6.71 -14.07
N ILE A 348 22.19 7.69 -13.53
CA ILE A 348 22.74 8.92 -12.99
C ILE A 348 22.47 8.96 -11.49
N THR A 349 23.52 8.93 -10.68
CA THR A 349 23.36 8.99 -9.22
C THR A 349 24.16 10.13 -8.63
N GLY A 350 23.60 10.77 -7.60
CA GLY A 350 24.26 11.88 -6.92
C GLY A 350 23.47 12.37 -5.72
N GLY A 351 24.15 12.95 -4.75
CA GLY A 351 23.55 13.53 -3.55
C GLY A 351 22.86 14.88 -3.81
N PRO A 352 22.40 15.57 -2.75
CA PRO A 352 21.84 16.90 -2.86
C PRO A 352 22.87 17.92 -3.38
N GLY A 353 22.42 18.88 -4.19
CA GLY A 353 23.28 19.95 -4.70
C GLY A 353 24.27 19.53 -5.79
N THR A 354 24.20 18.31 -6.33
CA THR A 354 25.07 17.83 -7.42
C THR A 354 24.54 18.12 -8.82
N GLY A 355 23.40 18.80 -8.94
CA GLY A 355 22.86 19.25 -10.22
C GLY A 355 22.13 18.16 -11.03
N LYS A 356 21.56 17.12 -10.41
CA LYS A 356 20.74 16.10 -11.09
C LYS A 356 19.69 16.70 -12.00
N THR A 357 18.91 17.65 -11.51
CA THR A 357 17.83 18.32 -12.27
C THR A 357 18.37 19.10 -13.47
N THR A 358 19.52 19.77 -13.31
CA THR A 358 20.20 20.46 -14.40
C THR A 358 20.64 19.48 -15.50
N THR A 359 21.16 18.33 -15.08
CA THR A 359 21.56 17.24 -15.99
C THR A 359 20.34 16.68 -16.74
N ILE A 360 19.21 16.45 -16.03
CA ILE A 360 17.96 16.00 -16.66
C ILE A 360 17.51 17.00 -17.73
N ASN A 361 17.51 18.31 -17.43
CA ASN A 361 17.13 19.33 -18.40
C ASN A 361 18.03 19.30 -19.65
N ALA A 362 19.33 19.18 -19.47
CA ALA A 362 20.27 19.07 -20.62
C ALA A 362 20.02 17.80 -21.45
N ILE A 363 19.70 16.66 -20.80
CA ILE A 363 19.33 15.41 -21.47
C ILE A 363 18.06 15.58 -22.30
N ILE A 364 17.01 16.19 -21.73
CA ILE A 364 15.76 16.46 -22.43
C ILE A 364 16.03 17.31 -23.68
N GLN A 365 16.73 18.44 -23.53
CA GLN A 365 17.06 19.34 -24.63
C GLN A 365 17.88 18.64 -25.74
N MET A 366 18.76 17.72 -25.34
CA MET A 366 19.57 16.95 -26.28
C MET A 366 18.71 16.02 -27.14
N PHE A 367 17.80 15.27 -26.52
CA PHE A 367 16.90 14.36 -27.24
C PHE A 367 15.85 15.11 -28.08
N GLU A 368 15.31 16.20 -27.58
CA GLU A 368 14.37 17.05 -28.34
C GLU A 368 15.03 17.71 -29.55
N ALA A 369 16.32 18.09 -29.44
CA ALA A 369 17.07 18.62 -30.57
C ALA A 369 17.25 17.57 -31.70
N ASP A 370 17.21 16.28 -31.35
CA ASP A 370 17.23 15.17 -32.31
C ASP A 370 15.80 14.77 -32.76
N GLY A 371 14.76 15.45 -32.29
CA GLY A 371 13.36 15.21 -32.65
C GLY A 371 12.75 13.99 -31.95
N LEU A 372 13.34 13.51 -30.84
CA LEU A 372 12.89 12.34 -30.08
C LEU A 372 11.90 12.76 -28.99
N GLU A 373 10.89 11.90 -28.76
CA GLU A 373 9.88 12.10 -27.74
C GLU A 373 10.36 11.62 -26.37
N VAL A 374 10.32 12.51 -25.38
CA VAL A 374 10.80 12.24 -24.01
C VAL A 374 9.64 12.15 -23.04
N SER A 375 9.50 11.03 -22.37
CA SER A 375 8.56 10.82 -21.26
C SER A 375 9.26 10.93 -19.92
N LEU A 376 8.67 11.68 -18.98
CA LEU A 376 9.20 11.87 -17.64
C LEU A 376 8.35 11.13 -16.61
N ALA A 377 8.98 10.38 -15.72
CA ALA A 377 8.30 9.63 -14.68
C ALA A 377 8.98 9.75 -13.31
N ALA A 378 8.18 9.57 -12.26
CA ALA A 378 8.67 9.46 -10.88
C ALA A 378 7.79 8.50 -10.07
N PRO A 379 8.27 7.91 -8.96
CA PRO A 379 7.48 6.96 -8.18
C PRO A 379 6.30 7.59 -7.41
N THR A 380 6.37 8.90 -7.09
CA THR A 380 5.33 9.61 -6.32
C THR A 380 4.82 10.84 -7.03
N GLY A 381 3.57 11.25 -6.73
CA GLY A 381 2.97 12.47 -7.28
C GLY A 381 3.78 13.73 -7.01
N ARG A 382 4.34 13.85 -5.80
CA ARG A 382 5.19 14.98 -5.43
C ARG A 382 6.51 15.03 -6.19
N ALA A 383 7.15 13.88 -6.39
CA ALA A 383 8.37 13.83 -7.18
C ALA A 383 8.08 14.17 -8.65
N ALA A 384 6.98 13.68 -9.21
CA ALA A 384 6.54 14.03 -10.55
C ALA A 384 6.24 15.55 -10.69
N LYS A 385 5.49 16.12 -9.73
CA LYS A 385 5.22 17.56 -9.70
C LYS A 385 6.50 18.40 -9.65
N ARG A 386 7.44 18.03 -8.75
CA ARG A 386 8.74 18.69 -8.65
C ARG A 386 9.53 18.61 -9.96
N MET A 387 9.50 17.47 -10.62
CA MET A 387 10.14 17.27 -11.91
C MET A 387 9.52 18.17 -12.99
N ASN A 388 8.18 18.27 -13.02
CA ASN A 388 7.44 19.17 -13.90
C ASN A 388 7.83 20.65 -13.68
N GLU A 389 7.80 21.11 -12.41
CA GLU A 389 8.19 22.49 -12.06
C GLU A 389 9.64 22.81 -12.43
N ALA A 390 10.53 21.85 -12.32
CA ALA A 390 11.97 22.02 -12.55
C ALA A 390 12.37 21.90 -14.03
N THR A 391 11.64 21.14 -14.83
CA THR A 391 11.93 20.89 -16.25
C THR A 391 11.02 21.68 -17.20
N GLY A 392 9.84 22.07 -16.74
CA GLY A 392 8.79 22.67 -17.59
C GLY A 392 8.07 21.65 -18.48
N HIS A 393 8.39 20.34 -18.35
CA HIS A 393 7.77 19.26 -19.11
C HIS A 393 6.81 18.46 -18.25
N GLU A 394 5.76 17.89 -18.85
CA GLU A 394 4.80 17.06 -18.12
C GLU A 394 5.49 15.79 -17.58
N ALA A 395 5.52 15.64 -16.26
CA ALA A 395 6.00 14.45 -15.59
C ALA A 395 4.84 13.72 -14.91
N LYS A 396 4.78 12.39 -15.04
CA LYS A 396 3.73 11.54 -14.48
C LYS A 396 4.29 10.62 -13.39
N THR A 397 3.43 10.14 -12.51
CA THR A 397 3.83 8.99 -11.69
C THR A 397 3.98 7.76 -12.58
N ILE A 398 4.89 6.83 -12.22
CA ILE A 398 5.04 5.57 -12.97
C ILE A 398 3.68 4.87 -13.12
N HIS A 399 2.86 4.85 -12.07
CA HIS A 399 1.52 4.27 -12.10
C HIS A 399 0.59 4.95 -13.13
N ARG A 400 0.61 6.28 -13.22
CA ARG A 400 -0.19 7.02 -14.23
C ARG A 400 0.37 6.85 -15.63
N LEU A 401 1.69 6.77 -15.77
CA LEU A 401 2.33 6.51 -17.06
C LEU A 401 1.92 5.14 -17.60
N LEU A 402 1.80 4.15 -16.71
CA LEU A 402 1.37 2.79 -17.04
C LEU A 402 -0.15 2.61 -17.14
N GLU A 403 -0.95 3.68 -17.01
CA GLU A 403 -2.40 3.68 -17.15
C GLU A 403 -3.08 2.62 -16.27
N ILE A 404 -2.86 2.70 -14.94
CA ILE A 404 -3.48 1.74 -14.02
C ILE A 404 -5.01 1.79 -14.11
N SER A 405 -5.65 0.66 -14.40
CA SER A 405 -7.10 0.56 -14.51
C SER A 405 -7.75 0.63 -13.12
N GLY A 406 -8.70 1.55 -12.93
CA GLY A 406 -9.39 1.74 -11.66
C GLY A 406 -10.16 0.49 -11.23
N GLY A 407 -9.78 -0.11 -10.11
CA GLY A 407 -10.37 -1.31 -9.51
C GLY A 407 -9.41 -2.09 -8.61
N ALA A 408 -8.15 -1.71 -8.63
CA ALA A 408 -7.11 -2.34 -7.83
C ALA A 408 -7.01 -1.73 -6.43
N SER A 409 -7.53 -2.40 -5.40
CA SER A 409 -7.10 -2.14 -4.03
C SER A 409 -5.70 -2.77 -3.83
N GLU A 410 -4.83 -2.12 -3.03
CA GLU A 410 -3.52 -2.68 -2.63
C GLU A 410 -3.64 -4.03 -1.89
N GLU A 411 -4.87 -4.46 -1.58
CA GLU A 411 -5.20 -5.71 -0.89
C GLU A 411 -5.30 -6.93 -1.81
N THR A 412 -5.29 -6.75 -3.15
CA THR A 412 -5.35 -7.86 -4.10
C THR A 412 -3.99 -8.51 -4.31
N GLY A 413 -3.97 -9.82 -4.43
CA GLY A 413 -2.75 -10.63 -4.55
C GLY A 413 -1.84 -10.20 -5.69
N ARG A 414 -0.53 -10.43 -5.54
CA ARG A 414 0.55 -9.93 -6.40
C ARG A 414 0.45 -10.35 -7.87
N ASP A 415 -0.19 -11.48 -8.17
CA ASP A 415 -0.39 -11.98 -9.54
C ASP A 415 -1.44 -11.15 -10.34
N GLU A 416 -2.26 -10.35 -9.64
CA GLU A 416 -3.22 -9.45 -10.27
C GLU A 416 -2.63 -8.06 -10.57
N ILE A 417 -1.43 -7.71 -10.09
CA ILE A 417 -0.81 -6.40 -10.33
C ILE A 417 -0.48 -6.24 -11.82
N ASP A 418 0.05 -7.27 -12.46
CA ASP A 418 0.35 -7.25 -13.90
C ASP A 418 -0.90 -7.10 -14.78
N ALA A 419 -2.04 -7.62 -14.34
CA ALA A 419 -3.31 -7.52 -15.07
C ALA A 419 -3.97 -6.12 -15.00
N LYS A 420 -3.40 -5.18 -14.22
CA LYS A 420 -4.00 -3.89 -13.88
C LYS A 420 -3.43 -2.69 -14.64
N PHE A 421 -2.28 -2.87 -15.30
CA PHE A 421 -1.67 -1.80 -16.09
C PHE A 421 -2.15 -1.85 -17.53
N GLY A 422 -2.68 -0.73 -18.02
CA GLY A 422 -3.10 -0.57 -19.42
C GLY A 422 -1.92 -0.59 -20.39
N ARG A 423 -0.74 -0.12 -19.93
CA ARG A 423 0.53 -0.19 -20.68
C ARG A 423 1.33 -1.41 -20.23
N ASN A 424 1.70 -2.26 -21.18
CA ASN A 424 2.39 -3.54 -20.96
C ASN A 424 3.02 -4.03 -22.29
N GLU A 425 3.51 -5.25 -22.35
CA GLU A 425 4.12 -5.84 -23.55
C GLU A 425 3.21 -5.83 -24.80
N GLN A 426 1.88 -5.91 -24.63
CA GLN A 426 0.90 -5.90 -25.72
C GLN A 426 0.45 -4.49 -26.11
N ASN A 427 0.61 -3.51 -25.21
CA ASN A 427 0.29 -2.11 -25.42
C ASN A 427 1.40 -1.24 -24.82
N PRO A 428 2.59 -1.18 -25.46
CA PRO A 428 3.75 -0.48 -24.91
C PRO A 428 3.57 1.03 -24.90
N LEU A 429 4.46 1.70 -24.20
CA LEU A 429 4.58 3.16 -24.21
C LEU A 429 5.07 3.62 -25.58
N GLU A 430 4.46 4.68 -26.08
CA GLU A 430 4.82 5.33 -27.33
C GLU A 430 5.78 6.48 -27.02
N THR A 431 7.06 6.20 -26.85
CA THR A 431 8.09 7.19 -26.51
C THR A 431 9.48 6.67 -26.89
N ASP A 432 10.38 7.57 -27.27
CA ASP A 432 11.75 7.23 -27.63
C ASP A 432 12.68 7.18 -26.42
N VAL A 433 12.38 8.00 -25.41
CA VAL A 433 13.20 8.15 -24.20
C VAL A 433 12.32 8.20 -22.97
N ILE A 434 12.69 7.44 -21.93
CA ILE A 434 12.05 7.50 -20.62
C ILE A 434 13.08 7.92 -19.58
N ILE A 435 12.79 8.99 -18.85
CA ILE A 435 13.61 9.43 -17.72
C ILE A 435 12.81 9.18 -16.44
N VAL A 436 13.37 8.40 -15.52
CA VAL A 436 12.76 8.08 -14.23
C VAL A 436 13.60 8.69 -13.12
N ASP A 437 13.06 9.69 -12.42
CA ASP A 437 13.71 10.28 -11.24
C ASP A 437 13.28 9.59 -9.95
N GLU A 438 14.02 9.82 -8.86
CA GLU A 438 13.83 9.21 -7.53
C GLU A 438 13.79 7.67 -7.58
N MET A 439 14.62 7.05 -8.41
CA MET A 439 14.70 5.60 -8.59
C MET A 439 15.01 4.81 -7.32
N SER A 440 15.57 5.45 -6.27
CA SER A 440 15.78 4.81 -4.96
C SER A 440 14.46 4.33 -4.31
N MET A 441 13.33 4.92 -4.69
CA MET A 441 12.00 4.58 -4.17
C MET A 441 11.28 3.49 -4.97
N VAL A 442 11.81 3.09 -6.13
CA VAL A 442 11.18 2.11 -7.03
C VAL A 442 11.54 0.69 -6.58
N ASP A 443 10.54 -0.12 -6.31
CA ASP A 443 10.70 -1.53 -5.91
C ASP A 443 10.76 -2.48 -7.11
N THR A 444 11.00 -3.76 -6.83
CA THR A 444 11.12 -4.82 -7.83
C THR A 444 9.87 -4.96 -8.71
N PHE A 445 8.67 -4.86 -8.13
CA PHE A 445 7.45 -5.04 -8.91
C PHE A 445 7.14 -3.84 -9.80
N LEU A 446 7.37 -2.63 -9.29
CA LEU A 446 7.09 -1.41 -10.05
C LEU A 446 8.07 -1.27 -11.23
N VAL A 447 9.37 -1.59 -11.05
CA VAL A 447 10.31 -1.58 -12.18
C VAL A 447 10.00 -2.69 -13.17
N HIS A 448 9.58 -3.87 -12.71
CA HIS A 448 9.15 -4.96 -13.60
C HIS A 448 7.98 -4.54 -14.49
N ALA A 449 6.95 -3.92 -13.91
CA ALA A 449 5.80 -3.41 -14.65
C ALA A 449 6.20 -2.32 -15.65
N LEU A 450 7.11 -1.41 -15.26
CA LEU A 450 7.61 -0.37 -16.15
C LEU A 450 8.36 -0.96 -17.36
N LEU A 451 9.28 -1.89 -17.10
CA LEU A 451 10.10 -2.50 -18.18
C LEU A 451 9.25 -3.31 -19.15
N LYS A 452 8.18 -3.95 -18.71
CA LYS A 452 7.21 -4.63 -19.58
C LYS A 452 6.51 -3.70 -20.58
N ALA A 453 6.41 -2.43 -20.26
CA ALA A 453 5.78 -1.43 -21.12
C ALA A 453 6.77 -0.72 -22.05
N ILE A 454 8.05 -1.04 -21.99
CA ILE A 454 9.10 -0.40 -22.77
C ILE A 454 9.50 -1.30 -23.95
N THR A 455 9.57 -0.74 -25.14
CA THR A 455 10.01 -1.46 -26.34
C THR A 455 11.54 -1.42 -26.52
N ILE A 456 12.09 -2.45 -27.14
CA ILE A 456 13.51 -2.47 -27.51
C ILE A 456 13.81 -1.29 -28.46
N GLY A 457 14.86 -0.55 -28.14
CA GLY A 457 15.24 0.68 -28.86
C GLY A 457 14.88 1.97 -28.12
N THR A 458 13.95 1.93 -27.17
CA THR A 458 13.69 3.07 -26.25
C THR A 458 14.88 3.23 -25.29
N ARG A 459 15.36 4.45 -25.13
CA ARG A 459 16.41 4.76 -24.15
C ARG A 459 15.82 4.98 -22.77
N VAL A 460 16.47 4.43 -21.74
CA VAL A 460 16.01 4.51 -20.35
C VAL A 460 17.08 5.19 -19.49
N VAL A 461 16.71 6.28 -18.85
CA VAL A 461 17.57 7.02 -17.93
C VAL A 461 17.03 6.92 -16.52
N PHE A 462 17.76 6.21 -15.65
CA PHE A 462 17.43 6.10 -14.24
C PHE A 462 18.20 7.12 -13.43
N VAL A 463 17.48 8.01 -12.74
CA VAL A 463 18.09 9.06 -11.90
C VAL A 463 17.71 8.81 -10.46
N GLY A 464 18.65 8.96 -9.52
CA GLY A 464 18.36 8.79 -8.11
C GLY A 464 19.57 9.00 -7.20
N ASP A 465 19.35 8.85 -5.92
CA ASP A 465 20.39 8.93 -4.89
C ASP A 465 20.48 7.60 -4.16
N ILE A 466 21.55 6.85 -4.43
CA ILE A 466 21.81 5.52 -3.83
C ILE A 466 21.93 5.56 -2.30
N ASN A 467 22.19 6.73 -1.72
CA ASN A 467 22.41 6.93 -0.29
C ASN A 467 21.15 7.27 0.48
N GLN A 468 20.06 7.59 -0.22
CA GLN A 468 18.74 7.75 0.39
C GLN A 468 18.17 6.40 0.82
N LEU A 469 17.04 6.46 1.54
CA LEU A 469 16.31 5.25 1.92
C LEU A 469 15.87 4.49 0.67
N ALA A 470 16.00 3.18 0.73
CA ALA A 470 15.50 2.30 -0.32
C ALA A 470 13.95 2.30 -0.35
N SER A 471 13.37 1.70 -1.40
CA SER A 471 11.93 1.51 -1.59
C SER A 471 11.25 0.90 -0.34
N VAL A 472 9.97 1.15 -0.13
CA VAL A 472 9.20 0.46 0.91
C VAL A 472 8.99 -1.01 0.52
N GLY A 473 8.75 -1.28 -0.76
CA GLY A 473 8.60 -2.63 -1.29
C GLY A 473 9.92 -3.42 -1.39
N PRO A 474 9.84 -4.68 -1.84
CA PRO A 474 10.98 -5.60 -1.89
C PRO A 474 12.00 -5.22 -2.96
N GLY A 475 13.26 -5.61 -2.69
CA GLY A 475 14.39 -5.38 -3.58
C GLY A 475 15.17 -4.10 -3.27
N ASN A 476 16.24 -3.90 -4.02
CA ASN A 476 17.12 -2.73 -3.96
C ASN A 476 17.58 -2.33 -5.35
N VAL A 477 16.59 -2.13 -6.24
CA VAL A 477 16.76 -2.07 -7.70
C VAL A 477 17.88 -1.15 -8.14
N LEU A 478 17.85 0.13 -7.72
CA LEU A 478 18.86 1.10 -8.14
C LEU A 478 20.27 0.68 -7.71
N ARG A 479 20.43 0.19 -6.49
CA ARG A 479 21.71 -0.27 -5.96
C ARG A 479 22.20 -1.50 -6.70
N ASP A 480 21.33 -2.48 -6.92
CA ASP A 480 21.66 -3.74 -7.58
C ASP A 480 22.10 -3.51 -9.04
N ILE A 481 21.43 -2.61 -9.76
CA ILE A 481 21.81 -2.22 -11.12
C ILE A 481 23.20 -1.56 -11.11
N ILE A 482 23.44 -0.61 -10.20
CA ILE A 482 24.74 0.09 -10.09
C ILE A 482 25.87 -0.87 -9.71
N GLU A 483 25.63 -1.78 -8.77
CA GLU A 483 26.63 -2.73 -8.27
C GLU A 483 26.84 -3.93 -9.18
N SER A 484 25.96 -4.16 -10.16
CA SER A 484 26.15 -5.19 -11.19
C SER A 484 27.27 -4.86 -12.18
N GLU A 485 27.60 -3.56 -12.32
CA GLU A 485 28.59 -3.04 -13.28
C GLU A 485 28.29 -3.39 -14.75
N GLN A 486 27.03 -3.73 -15.08
CA GLN A 486 26.62 -4.11 -16.44
C GLN A 486 26.16 -2.89 -17.28
N PHE A 487 25.99 -1.73 -16.69
CA PHE A 487 25.39 -0.55 -17.32
C PHE A 487 26.28 0.68 -17.15
N SER A 488 26.04 1.69 -17.99
CA SER A 488 26.71 2.99 -17.84
C SER A 488 26.19 3.70 -16.60
N VAL A 489 27.10 4.01 -15.66
CA VAL A 489 26.80 4.69 -14.40
C VAL A 489 27.61 5.97 -14.28
N VAL A 490 26.93 7.11 -14.22
CA VAL A 490 27.57 8.41 -13.94
C VAL A 490 27.25 8.86 -12.51
N ARG A 491 28.31 9.03 -11.72
CA ARG A 491 28.21 9.49 -10.33
C ARG A 491 28.53 10.98 -10.26
N LEU A 492 27.48 11.81 -10.05
CA LEU A 492 27.65 13.25 -9.84
C LEU A 492 28.17 13.51 -8.45
N THR A 493 29.44 13.88 -8.33
CA THR A 493 30.12 14.07 -7.05
C THR A 493 30.42 15.54 -6.73
N LYS A 494 30.41 16.41 -7.74
CA LYS A 494 30.70 17.84 -7.57
C LYS A 494 29.50 18.55 -6.94
N VAL A 495 29.73 19.19 -5.81
CA VAL A 495 28.79 20.08 -5.15
C VAL A 495 29.00 21.50 -5.70
N PHE A 496 27.96 22.09 -6.28
CA PHE A 496 28.07 23.43 -6.87
C PHE A 496 28.21 24.51 -5.80
N ARG A 497 28.86 25.64 -6.18
CA ARG A 497 29.28 26.69 -5.22
C ARG A 497 28.15 27.20 -4.33
N GLN A 498 26.96 27.46 -4.89
CA GLN A 498 25.79 27.85 -4.09
C GLN A 498 25.36 26.77 -3.09
N ALA A 499 25.47 25.51 -3.44
CA ALA A 499 25.18 24.39 -2.56
C ALA A 499 26.33 24.12 -1.58
N GLY A 500 27.58 24.43 -1.92
CA GLY A 500 28.76 24.27 -1.06
C GLY A 500 28.81 25.21 0.13
N GLU A 501 28.10 26.35 0.07
CA GLU A 501 27.91 27.28 1.17
C GLU A 501 26.77 26.87 2.12
N SER A 502 25.92 25.91 1.70
CA SER A 502 24.82 25.39 2.51
C SER A 502 25.31 24.35 3.52
N GLY A 503 25.03 24.60 4.80
CA GLY A 503 25.26 23.65 5.87
C GLY A 503 24.44 22.39 5.73
N ILE A 504 23.24 22.46 5.16
CA ILE A 504 22.39 21.30 4.87
C ILE A 504 23.15 20.36 3.93
N VAL A 505 23.62 20.85 2.80
CA VAL A 505 24.30 20.03 1.79
C VAL A 505 25.63 19.51 2.29
N THR A 506 26.46 20.38 2.88
CA THR A 506 27.78 20.01 3.40
C THR A 506 27.66 18.95 4.50
N ASN A 507 26.73 19.13 5.43
CA ASN A 507 26.53 18.16 6.53
C ASN A 507 25.85 16.88 6.04
N ALA A 508 24.96 16.92 5.04
CA ALA A 508 24.42 15.72 4.43
C ALA A 508 25.55 14.86 3.82
N HIS A 509 26.50 15.46 3.12
CA HIS A 509 27.67 14.73 2.59
C HIS A 509 28.57 14.15 3.70
N LYS A 510 28.78 14.88 4.81
CA LYS A 510 29.51 14.36 5.98
C LYS A 510 28.78 13.17 6.61
N ILE A 511 27.46 13.32 6.85
CA ILE A 511 26.63 12.25 7.38
C ILE A 511 26.74 11.01 6.50
N ASN A 512 26.61 11.17 5.20
CA ASN A 512 26.71 10.04 4.24
C ASN A 512 28.04 9.31 4.32
N LYS A 513 29.15 10.03 4.51
CA LYS A 513 30.49 9.45 4.70
C LYS A 513 30.74 8.90 6.11
N GLY A 514 29.79 9.04 7.05
CA GLY A 514 29.98 8.67 8.46
C GLY A 514 30.84 9.65 9.25
N GLU A 515 31.12 10.83 8.69
CA GLU A 515 31.88 11.87 9.34
C GLU A 515 31.01 12.64 10.35
N GLN A 516 31.52 12.92 11.52
CA GLN A 516 30.80 13.69 12.54
C GLN A 516 30.58 15.13 12.10
N VAL A 517 29.41 15.65 12.43
CA VAL A 517 28.98 17.02 12.10
C VAL A 517 29.15 17.92 13.33
N ALA A 518 29.69 19.11 13.13
CA ALA A 518 29.74 20.12 14.18
C ALA A 518 28.34 20.67 14.45
N LEU A 519 27.89 20.58 15.70
CA LEU A 519 26.57 21.04 16.17
C LEU A 519 26.70 22.40 16.90
N ASP A 520 27.33 23.37 16.24
CA ASP A 520 27.68 24.68 16.81
C ASP A 520 26.83 25.84 16.30
N ASN A 521 25.85 25.54 15.43
CA ASN A 521 24.98 26.52 14.78
C ASN A 521 25.71 27.60 13.96
N SER A 522 26.98 27.37 13.59
CA SER A 522 27.76 28.30 12.78
C SER A 522 27.23 28.46 11.35
N MET A 523 26.57 27.44 10.84
CA MET A 523 25.91 27.45 9.56
C MET A 523 24.41 27.74 9.76
N GLY A 524 23.93 28.88 9.29
CA GLY A 524 22.59 29.37 9.57
C GLY A 524 21.44 28.44 9.10
N ASP A 525 21.66 27.62 8.07
CA ASP A 525 20.66 26.70 7.50
C ASP A 525 20.66 25.30 8.16
N PHE A 526 21.63 25.00 9.05
CA PHE A 526 21.71 23.73 9.81
C PHE A 526 21.80 24.02 11.29
N LEU A 527 20.68 23.90 12.00
CA LEU A 527 20.55 24.29 13.41
C LEU A 527 20.40 23.06 14.32
N TYR A 528 21.00 23.15 15.49
CA TYR A 528 20.90 22.15 16.55
C TYR A 528 20.40 22.77 17.85
N ILE A 529 19.43 22.13 18.49
CA ILE A 529 18.87 22.51 19.78
C ILE A 529 18.93 21.31 20.71
N GLU A 530 19.81 21.40 21.70
CA GLU A 530 19.99 20.34 22.68
C GLU A 530 18.79 20.18 23.61
N ARG A 531 18.26 18.96 23.71
CA ARG A 531 17.16 18.58 24.60
C ARG A 531 17.38 17.16 25.12
N GLU A 532 17.40 17.01 26.45
CA GLU A 532 17.77 15.75 27.10
C GLU A 532 16.61 14.71 27.06
N ASN A 533 15.38 15.16 27.09
CA ASN A 533 14.22 14.26 27.14
C ASN A 533 13.15 14.59 26.09
N ALA A 534 12.28 13.62 25.85
CA ALA A 534 11.27 13.69 24.79
C ALA A 534 10.26 14.83 25.00
N GLN A 535 9.87 15.13 26.25
CA GLN A 535 8.92 16.21 26.54
C GLN A 535 9.52 17.60 26.26
N MET A 536 10.79 17.79 26.61
CA MET A 536 11.48 19.05 26.30
C MET A 536 11.69 19.23 24.80
N ALA A 537 11.95 18.15 24.08
CA ALA A 537 12.09 18.17 22.62
C ALA A 537 10.74 18.46 21.94
N LEU A 538 9.63 17.87 22.42
CA LEU A 538 8.29 18.17 21.95
C LEU A 538 7.95 19.67 22.10
N ASN A 539 8.16 20.23 23.29
CA ASN A 539 7.89 21.64 23.57
C ASN A 539 8.75 22.56 22.69
N ALA A 540 10.02 22.21 22.47
CA ALA A 540 10.91 22.97 21.60
C ALA A 540 10.44 22.88 20.12
N THR A 541 10.01 21.71 19.67
CA THR A 541 9.46 21.50 18.31
C THR A 541 8.22 22.36 18.08
N ILE A 542 7.28 22.40 19.02
CA ILE A 542 6.09 23.26 18.96
C ILE A 542 6.50 24.74 18.90
N GLY A 543 7.40 25.18 19.79
CA GLY A 543 7.87 26.56 19.82
C GLY A 543 8.59 27.01 18.55
N LEU A 544 9.38 26.12 17.94
CA LEU A 544 10.03 26.36 16.64
C LEU A 544 9.00 26.53 15.52
N MET A 545 8.03 25.66 15.48
CA MET A 545 7.02 25.64 14.43
C MET A 545 6.06 26.83 14.51
N MET A 546 5.74 27.30 15.73
CA MET A 546 4.78 28.38 15.92
C MET A 546 5.37 29.77 15.74
N SER A 547 6.65 29.99 16.02
CA SER A 547 7.18 31.33 16.09
C SER A 547 8.53 31.56 15.38
N LYS A 548 9.53 30.74 15.63
CA LYS A 548 10.90 31.04 15.22
C LYS A 548 11.20 30.68 13.78
N LEU A 549 10.88 29.44 13.36
CA LEU A 549 11.19 28.99 12.01
C LEU A 549 10.36 29.65 10.91
N PRO A 550 9.04 29.90 11.07
CA PRO A 550 8.26 30.59 10.06
C PRO A 550 8.84 31.94 9.66
N GLN A 551 9.27 32.72 10.65
CA GLN A 551 9.93 34.02 10.43
C GLN A 551 11.31 33.86 9.81
N TYR A 552 12.06 32.84 10.26
CA TYR A 552 13.44 32.62 9.80
C TYR A 552 13.54 32.20 8.34
N VAL A 553 12.61 31.36 7.87
CA VAL A 553 12.60 30.84 6.49
C VAL A 553 11.58 31.55 5.59
N GLU A 554 10.86 32.54 6.10
CA GLU A 554 9.78 33.27 5.39
C GLU A 554 8.74 32.31 4.81
N ALA A 555 8.18 31.45 5.67
CA ALA A 555 7.18 30.46 5.30
C ALA A 555 6.07 30.40 6.35
N LYS A 556 4.90 29.86 5.98
CA LYS A 556 3.81 29.63 6.95
C LYS A 556 4.13 28.39 7.82
N PRO A 557 3.59 28.32 9.05
CA PRO A 557 3.74 27.13 9.88
C PRO A 557 3.32 25.83 9.17
N MET A 558 2.30 25.88 8.31
CA MET A 558 1.82 24.75 7.52
C MET A 558 2.83 24.24 6.48
N ASP A 559 3.76 25.09 6.02
CA ASP A 559 4.78 24.75 5.02
C ASP A 559 6.01 24.08 5.68
N ILE A 560 6.15 24.21 7.00
CA ILE A 560 7.21 23.59 7.78
C ILE A 560 6.81 22.15 8.10
N GLN A 561 7.77 21.23 8.04
CA GLN A 561 7.49 19.82 8.26
C GLN A 561 8.27 19.27 9.45
N VAL A 562 7.57 18.61 10.36
CA VAL A 562 8.20 17.79 11.40
C VAL A 562 8.43 16.39 10.86
N LEU A 563 9.67 15.90 10.91
CA LEU A 563 10.07 14.58 10.45
C LEU A 563 10.56 13.75 11.64
N THR A 564 9.96 12.58 11.85
CA THR A 564 10.32 11.68 12.95
C THR A 564 10.58 10.25 12.42
N PRO A 565 11.49 9.48 13.05
CA PRO A 565 11.72 8.09 12.69
C PRO A 565 10.58 7.14 13.08
N MET A 566 9.70 7.53 14.02
CA MET A 566 8.76 6.62 14.69
C MET A 566 7.30 7.07 14.54
N ARG A 567 6.37 6.11 14.58
CA ARG A 567 4.91 6.39 14.64
C ARG A 567 4.41 6.56 16.07
N GLY A 568 4.91 5.75 17.01
CA GLY A 568 4.49 5.74 18.41
C GLY A 568 5.46 6.47 19.35
N GLY A 569 5.04 6.68 20.60
CA GLY A 569 5.78 7.41 21.62
C GLY A 569 5.57 8.92 21.56
N ILE A 570 6.14 9.65 22.54
CA ILE A 570 5.95 11.11 22.70
C ILE A 570 6.41 11.90 21.46
N LEU A 571 7.51 11.47 20.82
CA LEU A 571 8.04 12.07 19.59
C LEU A 571 7.64 11.29 18.33
N GLY A 572 6.67 10.42 18.43
CA GLY A 572 6.10 9.70 17.29
C GLY A 572 5.05 10.54 16.56
N VAL A 573 4.77 10.17 15.31
CA VAL A 573 3.83 10.86 14.42
C VAL A 573 2.48 11.13 15.09
N ASN A 574 1.90 10.11 15.75
CA ASN A 574 0.56 10.23 16.34
C ASN A 574 0.51 11.32 17.43
N SER A 575 1.44 11.27 18.40
CA SER A 575 1.50 12.24 19.49
C SER A 575 1.88 13.63 18.98
N LEU A 576 2.85 13.72 18.06
CA LEU A 576 3.28 15.00 17.49
C LEU A 576 2.10 15.67 16.74
N ASN A 577 1.35 14.93 15.92
CA ASN A 577 0.21 15.48 15.20
C ASN A 577 -0.89 15.98 16.14
N GLU A 578 -1.25 15.22 17.17
CA GLU A 578 -2.22 15.63 18.17
C GLU A 578 -1.80 16.92 18.90
N GLN A 579 -0.53 17.00 19.30
CA GLN A 579 -0.02 18.18 19.99
C GLN A 579 0.11 19.40 19.07
N LEU A 580 0.65 19.21 17.85
CA LEU A 580 0.80 20.29 16.87
C LEU A 580 -0.54 20.86 16.44
N GLN A 581 -1.57 20.02 16.22
CA GLN A 581 -2.92 20.46 15.89
C GLN A 581 -3.45 21.44 16.93
N LYS A 582 -3.28 21.17 18.21
CA LYS A 582 -3.75 22.06 19.30
C LYS A 582 -3.20 23.48 19.23
N TYR A 583 -2.00 23.65 18.68
CA TYR A 583 -1.33 24.95 18.59
C TYR A 583 -1.46 25.59 17.21
N ILE A 584 -1.37 24.82 16.14
CA ILE A 584 -1.39 25.32 14.76
C ILE A 584 -2.82 25.57 14.29
N ASN A 585 -3.72 24.65 14.63
CA ASN A 585 -5.14 24.73 14.28
C ASN A 585 -5.98 24.46 15.54
N PRO A 586 -6.01 25.39 16.50
CA PRO A 586 -6.75 25.22 17.75
C PRO A 586 -8.26 25.10 17.50
N GLN A 587 -8.96 24.48 18.46
CA GLN A 587 -10.41 24.39 18.45
C GLN A 587 -11.03 25.79 18.45
N ASP A 588 -12.03 25.98 17.61
CA ASP A 588 -12.77 27.25 17.45
C ASP A 588 -14.23 26.94 17.18
N GLU A 589 -15.15 27.73 17.74
CA GLU A 589 -16.60 27.54 17.58
C GLU A 589 -17.07 27.65 16.11
N ASN A 590 -16.28 28.33 15.26
CA ASN A 590 -16.57 28.49 13.84
C ASN A 590 -16.02 27.36 12.98
N LYS A 591 -15.20 26.44 13.54
CA LYS A 591 -14.62 25.32 12.84
C LYS A 591 -15.34 24.03 13.18
N ARG A 592 -15.73 23.28 12.19
CA ARG A 592 -16.34 21.97 12.36
C ARG A 592 -15.26 20.93 12.59
N GLU A 593 -15.61 19.98 13.44
CA GLU A 593 -14.78 18.85 13.80
C GLU A 593 -15.50 17.53 13.52
N ARG A 594 -14.73 16.49 13.30
CA ARG A 594 -15.22 15.13 13.16
C ARG A 594 -14.19 14.12 13.62
N GLU A 595 -14.64 13.18 14.42
CA GLU A 595 -13.83 12.04 14.83
C GLU A 595 -13.98 10.88 13.82
N ILE A 596 -12.87 10.36 13.32
CA ILE A 596 -12.79 9.23 12.39
C ILE A 596 -11.67 8.31 12.88
N ALA A 597 -12.00 7.04 13.13
CA ALA A 597 -11.05 6.03 13.62
C ALA A 597 -10.22 6.49 14.85
N GLY A 598 -10.80 7.29 15.76
CA GLY A 598 -10.15 7.81 16.96
C GLY A 598 -9.25 9.03 16.73
N VAL A 599 -9.26 9.61 15.54
CA VAL A 599 -8.56 10.86 15.20
C VAL A 599 -9.58 11.98 15.00
N ILE A 600 -9.36 13.13 15.65
CA ILE A 600 -10.19 14.33 15.46
C ILE A 600 -9.62 15.13 14.29
N PHE A 601 -10.38 15.24 13.22
CA PHE A 601 -10.12 16.13 12.10
C PHE A 601 -10.91 17.43 12.24
N ARG A 602 -10.31 18.54 11.86
CA ARG A 602 -10.86 19.90 11.97
C ARG A 602 -10.67 20.66 10.66
N GLU A 603 -11.60 21.52 10.30
CA GLU A 603 -11.45 22.46 9.19
C GLU A 603 -10.16 23.28 9.37
N GLY A 604 -9.33 23.31 8.32
CA GLY A 604 -7.99 23.89 8.33
C GLY A 604 -6.85 22.93 8.69
N ASP A 605 -7.13 21.66 9.00
CA ASP A 605 -6.06 20.69 9.27
C ASP A 605 -5.28 20.31 8.03
N LYS A 606 -3.96 20.17 8.22
CA LYS A 606 -3.06 19.58 7.22
C LYS A 606 -3.17 18.05 7.30
N VAL A 607 -3.51 17.43 6.18
CA VAL A 607 -3.70 15.99 6.07
C VAL A 607 -2.86 15.39 4.95
N MET A 608 -2.69 14.08 4.98
CA MET A 608 -2.01 13.31 3.96
C MET A 608 -2.81 12.05 3.65
N GLN A 609 -2.96 11.75 2.36
CA GLN A 609 -3.46 10.46 1.89
C GLN A 609 -2.46 9.36 2.24
N ILE A 610 -2.92 8.26 2.84
CA ILE A 610 -2.05 7.18 3.31
C ILE A 610 -2.12 5.91 2.48
N LYS A 611 -3.03 5.87 1.50
CA LYS A 611 -3.22 4.76 0.55
C LYS A 611 -3.39 5.33 -0.86
N ASN A 612 -3.05 4.53 -1.88
CA ASN A 612 -3.42 4.87 -3.24
C ASN A 612 -4.91 4.62 -3.45
N ASN A 613 -5.67 5.64 -3.85
CA ASN A 613 -7.09 5.49 -4.19
C ASN A 613 -7.30 6.01 -5.62
N TYR A 614 -7.35 5.08 -6.57
CA TYR A 614 -7.46 5.36 -8.00
C TYR A 614 -8.86 5.78 -8.44
N GLN A 615 -9.87 5.53 -7.61
CA GLN A 615 -11.28 5.83 -7.90
C GLN A 615 -11.74 7.15 -7.31
N LEU A 616 -10.95 7.76 -6.44
CA LEU A 616 -11.32 9.00 -5.77
C LEU A 616 -11.32 10.13 -6.79
N GLU A 617 -12.49 10.71 -7.01
CA GLU A 617 -12.68 11.80 -7.96
C GLU A 617 -12.16 13.12 -7.41
N TRP A 618 -11.52 13.89 -8.27
CA TRP A 618 -11.07 15.24 -7.96
C TRP A 618 -11.47 16.24 -9.05
N GLU A 619 -11.59 17.49 -8.67
CA GLU A 619 -11.87 18.61 -9.54
C GLU A 619 -10.88 19.74 -9.28
N GLN A 620 -10.54 20.50 -10.32
CA GLN A 620 -9.87 21.78 -10.18
C GLN A 620 -10.86 22.90 -10.48
N ARG A 621 -10.89 23.91 -9.60
CA ARG A 621 -11.86 25.00 -9.66
C ARG A 621 -11.17 26.35 -9.83
N SER A 622 -11.70 27.23 -10.69
CA SER A 622 -11.28 28.62 -10.76
C SER A 622 -11.72 29.41 -9.52
N GLU A 623 -11.19 30.64 -9.30
CA GLU A 623 -11.58 31.51 -8.19
C GLU A 623 -13.10 31.76 -8.11
N GLY A 624 -13.82 31.61 -9.22
CA GLY A 624 -15.28 31.71 -9.28
C GLY A 624 -16.02 30.41 -9.04
N GLY A 625 -15.33 29.28 -8.66
CA GLY A 625 -15.91 27.97 -8.38
C GLY A 625 -16.28 27.15 -9.63
N ARG A 626 -15.91 27.62 -10.86
CA ARG A 626 -16.15 26.86 -12.09
C ARG A 626 -15.08 25.80 -12.25
N ILE A 627 -15.51 24.54 -12.44
CA ILE A 627 -14.63 23.41 -12.73
C ILE A 627 -14.03 23.62 -14.13
N TYR A 628 -12.70 23.52 -14.22
CA TYR A 628 -11.98 23.59 -15.48
C TYR A 628 -11.19 22.33 -15.81
N ASP A 629 -10.91 21.49 -14.80
CA ASP A 629 -10.32 20.18 -14.97
C ASP A 629 -10.86 19.21 -13.93
N SER A 630 -10.87 17.92 -14.24
CA SER A 630 -11.33 16.86 -13.35
C SER A 630 -10.69 15.52 -13.72
N GLY A 631 -10.60 14.64 -12.75
CA GLY A 631 -10.04 13.32 -12.98
C GLY A 631 -10.24 12.42 -11.78
N THR A 632 -9.52 11.31 -11.78
CA THR A 632 -9.54 10.33 -10.69
C THR A 632 -8.11 10.05 -10.20
N GLY A 633 -8.02 9.61 -8.94
CA GLY A 633 -6.80 9.15 -8.31
C GLY A 633 -6.15 10.18 -7.39
N ILE A 634 -6.10 9.82 -6.10
CA ILE A 634 -5.31 10.48 -5.05
C ILE A 634 -4.37 9.43 -4.47
N PHE A 635 -3.10 9.79 -4.30
CA PHE A 635 -2.05 8.82 -4.05
C PHE A 635 -1.43 8.95 -2.67
N ASN A 636 -0.85 7.86 -2.19
CA ASN A 636 -0.12 7.82 -0.93
C ASN A 636 0.99 8.89 -0.92
N GLY A 637 0.96 9.75 0.11
CA GLY A 637 1.87 10.88 0.26
C GLY A 637 1.32 12.22 -0.25
N ASP A 638 0.21 12.26 -1.00
CA ASP A 638 -0.43 13.51 -1.40
C ASP A 638 -0.89 14.27 -0.15
N MET A 639 -0.54 15.54 -0.06
CA MET A 639 -0.91 16.39 1.07
C MET A 639 -1.97 17.41 0.68
N GLY A 640 -2.84 17.71 1.63
CA GLY A 640 -3.90 18.67 1.46
C GLY A 640 -4.31 19.34 2.76
N ILE A 641 -5.28 20.24 2.64
CA ILE A 641 -5.90 20.94 3.76
C ILE A 641 -7.40 20.68 3.73
N ILE A 642 -7.96 20.34 4.88
CA ILE A 642 -9.41 20.18 5.03
C ILE A 642 -10.05 21.56 4.93
N THR A 643 -10.88 21.79 3.93
CA THR A 643 -11.57 23.06 3.71
C THR A 643 -12.94 23.08 4.36
N THR A 644 -13.68 21.95 4.31
CA THR A 644 -15.05 21.88 4.83
C THR A 644 -15.35 20.51 5.39
N ILE A 645 -16.02 20.48 6.55
CA ILE A 645 -16.58 19.26 7.16
C ILE A 645 -18.10 19.40 7.19
N ASN A 646 -18.82 18.49 6.56
CA ASN A 646 -20.28 18.46 6.58
C ASN A 646 -20.78 17.27 7.41
N ASN A 647 -21.18 17.54 8.65
CA ASN A 647 -21.66 16.52 9.56
C ASN A 647 -23.09 16.01 9.20
N THR A 648 -23.83 16.72 8.35
CA THR A 648 -25.16 16.27 7.90
C THR A 648 -25.07 15.24 6.77
N THR A 649 -24.20 15.48 5.78
CA THR A 649 -23.96 14.55 4.68
C THR A 649 -22.86 13.53 4.98
N ASN A 650 -22.20 13.67 6.11
CA ASN A 650 -21.06 12.85 6.50
C ASN A 650 -19.90 12.90 5.50
N THR A 651 -19.64 14.08 4.93
CA THR A 651 -18.56 14.30 3.95
C THR A 651 -17.52 15.30 4.45
N MET A 652 -16.32 15.20 3.91
CA MET A 652 -15.20 16.11 4.17
C MET A 652 -14.55 16.50 2.86
N GLU A 653 -14.37 17.79 2.62
CA GLU A 653 -13.66 18.31 1.44
C GLU A 653 -12.21 18.61 1.79
N VAL A 654 -11.30 18.12 0.97
CA VAL A 654 -9.85 18.34 1.09
C VAL A 654 -9.35 18.96 -0.20
N VAL A 655 -8.53 20.01 -0.07
CA VAL A 655 -7.81 20.62 -1.21
C VAL A 655 -6.35 20.20 -1.12
N PHE A 656 -5.90 19.48 -2.13
CA PHE A 656 -4.51 19.01 -2.25
C PHE A 656 -3.59 20.09 -2.86
N ASP A 657 -2.29 19.88 -2.74
CA ASP A 657 -1.23 20.85 -3.09
C ASP A 657 -1.28 21.39 -4.54
N ASP A 658 -2.01 20.75 -5.44
CA ASP A 658 -2.17 21.12 -6.86
C ASP A 658 -3.59 21.60 -7.18
N ASP A 659 -4.26 22.19 -6.18
CA ASP A 659 -5.62 22.72 -6.25
C ASP A 659 -6.68 21.69 -6.66
N ARG A 660 -6.43 20.39 -6.39
CA ARG A 660 -7.41 19.32 -6.54
C ARG A 660 -8.34 19.29 -5.35
N TYR A 661 -9.61 19.54 -5.56
CA TYR A 661 -10.70 19.44 -4.59
C TYR A 661 -11.25 18.03 -4.60
N VAL A 662 -11.32 17.40 -3.44
CA VAL A 662 -11.77 16.02 -3.26
C VAL A 662 -12.79 15.95 -2.14
N ILE A 663 -13.89 15.23 -2.37
CA ILE A 663 -14.91 14.98 -1.36
C ILE A 663 -14.77 13.54 -0.86
N TYR A 664 -14.48 13.41 0.41
CA TYR A 664 -14.36 12.14 1.11
C TYR A 664 -15.67 11.81 1.82
N ASP A 665 -16.15 10.59 1.67
CA ASP A 665 -17.14 10.01 2.58
C ASP A 665 -16.46 9.50 3.88
N SER A 666 -17.24 8.96 4.80
CA SER A 666 -16.73 8.50 6.10
C SER A 666 -15.72 7.36 6.00
N LYS A 667 -15.88 6.46 5.02
CA LYS A 667 -15.00 5.30 4.81
C LYS A 667 -13.71 5.74 4.12
N GLN A 668 -13.85 6.56 3.11
CA GLN A 668 -12.69 7.12 2.37
C GLN A 668 -11.83 8.01 3.28
N ALA A 669 -12.43 8.72 4.21
CA ALA A 669 -11.71 9.58 5.16
C ALA A 669 -10.82 8.81 6.16
N GLU A 670 -10.99 7.50 6.31
CA GLU A 670 -10.04 6.62 7.02
C GLU A 670 -8.69 6.49 6.30
N GLU A 671 -8.63 6.90 5.03
CA GLU A 671 -7.40 6.94 4.24
C GLU A 671 -6.60 8.23 4.46
N LEU A 672 -7.04 9.12 5.35
CA LEU A 672 -6.36 10.36 5.70
C LEU A 672 -5.69 10.25 7.07
N GLU A 673 -4.53 10.86 7.20
CA GLU A 673 -3.84 11.10 8.48
C GLU A 673 -3.50 12.60 8.62
N LEU A 674 -3.48 13.11 9.86
CA LEU A 674 -2.92 14.45 10.13
C LEU A 674 -1.44 14.48 9.72
N ALA A 675 -1.00 15.58 9.11
CA ALA A 675 0.31 15.67 8.47
C ALA A 675 1.18 16.84 8.92
N TYR A 676 0.99 17.37 10.11
CA TYR A 676 1.92 18.31 10.74
C TYR A 676 3.28 17.67 11.01
N ALA A 677 3.26 16.40 11.43
CA ALA A 677 4.40 15.53 11.55
C ALA A 677 4.18 14.24 10.73
N ILE A 678 5.21 13.78 10.04
CA ILE A 678 5.21 12.54 9.27
C ILE A 678 6.49 11.74 9.54
N THR A 679 6.50 10.47 9.16
CA THR A 679 7.75 9.70 9.20
C THR A 679 8.72 10.17 8.12
N ILE A 680 10.03 10.02 8.37
CA ILE A 680 11.05 10.32 7.38
C ILE A 680 10.84 9.51 6.09
N HIS A 681 10.38 8.25 6.19
CA HIS A 681 10.04 7.43 5.02
C HIS A 681 8.96 8.08 4.14
N LYS A 682 7.91 8.65 4.76
CA LYS A 682 6.83 9.32 4.03
C LYS A 682 7.21 10.70 3.47
N SER A 683 8.38 11.23 3.82
CA SER A 683 8.91 12.48 3.26
C SER A 683 9.74 12.29 1.99
N GLN A 684 10.01 11.04 1.58
CA GLN A 684 10.73 10.75 0.35
C GLN A 684 10.01 11.37 -0.87
N GLY A 685 10.77 11.86 -1.84
CA GLY A 685 10.23 12.60 -3.00
C GLY A 685 9.69 13.99 -2.71
N SER A 686 9.64 14.41 -1.43
CA SER A 686 9.16 15.74 -1.01
C SER A 686 10.31 16.63 -0.54
N GLU A 687 10.13 17.92 -0.63
CA GLU A 687 11.03 18.93 -0.06
C GLU A 687 10.22 20.02 0.64
N TYR A 688 10.76 20.59 1.70
CA TYR A 688 10.07 21.56 2.54
C TYR A 688 10.95 22.79 2.77
N PRO A 689 10.37 24.01 2.91
CA PRO A 689 11.14 25.20 3.27
C PRO A 689 11.98 25.00 4.52
N ALA A 690 11.42 24.39 5.55
CA ALA A 690 12.15 24.00 6.75
C ALA A 690 11.70 22.64 7.26
N VAL A 691 12.64 21.90 7.87
CA VAL A 691 12.42 20.60 8.49
C VAL A 691 12.84 20.65 9.96
N ILE A 692 11.99 20.11 10.85
CA ILE A 692 12.33 19.90 12.26
C ILE A 692 12.44 18.40 12.51
N MET A 693 13.55 17.96 13.09
CA MET A 693 13.79 16.54 13.41
C MET A 693 13.99 16.36 14.91
N PRO A 694 12.96 15.91 15.66
CA PRO A 694 13.11 15.60 17.08
C PRO A 694 13.80 14.22 17.26
N LEU A 695 15.05 14.22 17.78
CA LEU A 695 15.92 13.04 17.89
C LEU A 695 16.48 12.90 19.32
N VAL A 696 15.69 12.33 20.24
CA VAL A 696 16.11 12.11 21.65
C VAL A 696 16.43 10.64 21.89
N SER A 697 15.54 9.74 21.51
CA SER A 697 15.68 8.29 21.64
C SER A 697 14.83 7.61 20.59
N GLY A 698 15.17 6.38 20.22
CA GLY A 698 14.40 5.63 19.23
C GLY A 698 14.78 4.15 19.26
N VAL A 699 14.05 3.36 18.48
CA VAL A 699 14.37 1.96 18.22
C VAL A 699 15.66 1.92 17.41
N SER A 700 16.70 1.25 17.90
CA SER A 700 18.03 1.19 17.27
C SER A 700 17.96 0.82 15.78
N MET A 701 17.06 -0.07 15.42
CA MET A 701 16.80 -0.52 14.05
C MET A 701 16.39 0.62 13.10
N LEU A 702 15.69 1.65 13.58
CA LEU A 702 15.25 2.80 12.79
C LEU A 702 16.23 3.98 12.83
N MET A 703 17.18 3.98 13.77
CA MET A 703 18.10 5.10 13.97
C MET A 703 19.37 4.92 13.13
N THR A 704 19.21 4.93 11.80
CA THR A 704 20.29 4.67 10.83
C THR A 704 20.80 5.95 10.17
N ARG A 705 22.02 5.87 9.61
CA ARG A 705 22.69 6.95 8.86
C ARG A 705 21.82 7.41 7.67
N ASN A 706 21.28 6.48 6.89
CA ASN A 706 20.49 6.80 5.70
C ASN A 706 19.16 7.45 6.04
N LEU A 707 18.55 7.07 7.17
CA LEU A 707 17.34 7.73 7.65
C LEU A 707 17.64 9.20 7.99
N LEU A 708 18.73 9.44 8.73
CA LEU A 708 19.17 10.81 9.07
C LEU A 708 19.49 11.61 7.81
N TYR A 709 20.27 11.03 6.89
CA TYR A 709 20.62 11.63 5.61
C TYR A 709 19.38 12.01 4.81
N THR A 710 18.43 11.08 4.67
CA THR A 710 17.18 11.33 3.95
C THR A 710 16.39 12.47 4.58
N GLY A 711 16.26 12.49 5.91
CA GLY A 711 15.54 13.56 6.61
C GLY A 711 16.19 14.93 6.45
N VAL A 712 17.51 15.03 6.57
CA VAL A 712 18.27 16.28 6.40
C VAL A 712 18.11 16.82 4.98
N THR A 713 18.17 15.95 3.97
CA THR A 713 18.06 16.33 2.54
C THR A 713 16.65 16.74 2.11
N ARG A 714 15.64 16.67 3.00
CA ARG A 714 14.28 17.19 2.71
C ARG A 714 14.14 18.69 2.93
N ALA A 715 15.11 19.34 3.58
CA ALA A 715 15.06 20.78 3.86
C ALA A 715 15.65 21.59 2.70
N LYS A 716 14.94 22.65 2.29
CA LYS A 716 15.41 23.62 1.26
C LYS A 716 16.20 24.77 1.88
N LYS A 717 15.67 25.41 2.93
CA LYS A 717 16.22 26.62 3.53
C LYS A 717 16.81 26.39 4.94
N CYS A 718 16.20 25.49 5.73
CA CYS A 718 16.67 25.25 7.09
C CYS A 718 16.29 23.86 7.59
N VAL A 719 17.24 23.16 8.20
CA VAL A 719 16.98 21.97 9.02
C VAL A 719 17.30 22.28 10.49
N CYS A 720 16.42 21.87 11.39
CA CYS A 720 16.59 22.03 12.82
C CYS A 720 16.52 20.65 13.51
N ILE A 721 17.64 20.20 14.02
CA ILE A 721 17.72 18.97 14.83
C ILE A 721 17.44 19.34 16.29
N VAL A 722 16.48 18.66 16.92
CA VAL A 722 16.08 18.91 18.31
C VAL A 722 16.26 17.62 19.11
N GLY A 723 17.23 17.55 19.99
CA GLY A 723 17.43 16.33 20.77
C GLY A 723 18.82 16.19 21.38
N ARG A 724 19.28 14.95 21.48
CA ARG A 724 20.54 14.59 22.12
C ARG A 724 21.67 14.44 21.10
N LYS A 725 22.83 15.00 21.43
CA LYS A 725 24.04 14.90 20.59
C LYS A 725 24.48 13.45 20.40
N GLU A 726 24.37 12.66 21.47
CA GLU A 726 24.73 11.23 21.45
C GLU A 726 23.86 10.46 20.48
N THR A 727 22.55 10.74 20.46
CA THR A 727 21.60 10.10 19.52
C THR A 727 21.93 10.45 18.07
N PHE A 728 22.18 11.72 17.79
CA PHE A 728 22.56 12.18 16.46
C PHE A 728 23.90 11.54 16.00
N SER A 729 24.91 11.54 16.85
CA SER A 729 26.22 10.93 16.56
C SER A 729 26.12 9.40 16.38
N ALA A 730 25.27 8.74 17.18
CA ALA A 730 25.02 7.30 17.03
C ALA A 730 24.34 6.97 15.69
N MET A 731 23.41 7.80 15.22
CA MET A 731 22.82 7.62 13.89
C MET A 731 23.84 7.74 12.76
N ILE A 732 24.78 8.68 12.86
CA ILE A 732 25.86 8.83 11.87
C ILE A 732 26.75 7.57 11.86
N ALA A 733 27.07 7.03 13.05
CA ALA A 733 27.90 5.84 13.17
C ALA A 733 27.17 4.54 12.76
N ASN A 734 25.84 4.54 12.79
CA ASN A 734 25.05 3.36 12.50
C ASN A 734 24.90 3.14 10.99
N GLU A 735 25.74 2.27 10.43
CA GLU A 735 25.70 1.80 9.05
C GLU A 735 24.73 0.62 8.84
N ASP A 736 24.13 0.10 9.91
CA ASP A 736 23.18 -0.99 9.84
C ASP A 736 21.94 -0.57 9.03
N GLN A 737 22.19 -0.39 7.74
CA GLN A 737 21.17 -0.69 6.77
C GLN A 737 20.92 -2.18 6.98
N HIS A 738 19.71 -2.54 7.33
CA HIS A 738 19.33 -3.94 7.17
C HIS A 738 19.73 -4.32 5.75
N ARG A 739 20.83 -5.10 5.63
CA ARG A 739 21.29 -5.56 4.33
C ARG A 739 20.11 -6.29 3.71
N ARG A 740 19.49 -5.65 2.72
CA ARG A 740 18.42 -6.29 1.99
C ARG A 740 19.03 -7.46 1.23
N TYR A 741 18.42 -8.60 1.38
CA TYR A 741 18.72 -9.75 0.56
C TYR A 741 17.95 -9.60 -0.75
N SER A 742 18.63 -9.10 -1.79
CA SER A 742 18.12 -8.90 -3.15
C SER A 742 18.97 -9.70 -4.12
N GLY A 743 18.31 -10.44 -5.02
CA GLY A 743 18.98 -11.31 -5.99
C GLY A 743 19.24 -10.64 -7.33
N LEU A 744 18.70 -9.45 -7.60
CA LEU A 744 18.75 -8.80 -8.90
C LEU A 744 20.20 -8.58 -9.39
N LYS A 745 21.10 -8.12 -8.53
CA LYS A 745 22.52 -7.98 -8.86
C LYS A 745 23.11 -9.30 -9.35
N TRP A 746 22.84 -10.39 -8.62
CA TRP A 746 23.32 -11.72 -8.97
C TRP A 746 22.74 -12.20 -10.31
N GLN A 747 21.44 -11.95 -10.56
CA GLN A 747 20.79 -12.25 -11.83
C GLN A 747 21.43 -11.50 -12.99
N LEU A 748 21.68 -10.20 -12.84
CA LEU A 748 22.32 -9.38 -13.89
C LEU A 748 23.73 -9.87 -14.25
N VAL A 749 24.51 -10.27 -13.25
CA VAL A 749 25.90 -10.72 -13.48
C VAL A 749 25.94 -12.13 -14.08
N ASN A 750 24.99 -13.01 -13.71
CA ASN A 750 25.02 -14.42 -14.08
C ASN A 750 24.03 -14.80 -15.20
N TYR A 751 23.29 -13.85 -15.74
CA TYR A 751 22.24 -14.11 -16.73
C TYR A 751 22.71 -15.01 -17.89
N TYR A 752 23.79 -14.65 -18.56
CA TYR A 752 24.32 -15.41 -19.68
C TYR A 752 24.98 -16.73 -19.30
N ASN A 753 25.33 -16.95 -18.03
CA ASN A 753 25.93 -18.20 -17.56
C ASN A 753 24.87 -19.26 -17.23
N GLU A 754 23.61 -18.87 -16.95
CA GLU A 754 22.52 -19.81 -16.66
C GLU A 754 21.79 -20.31 -17.92
N GLU A 755 21.92 -19.63 -19.05
CA GLU A 755 21.36 -20.09 -20.33
C GLU A 755 22.24 -21.16 -21.06
N GLN A 756 23.45 -21.41 -20.58
CA GLN A 756 24.32 -22.50 -21.04
C GLN A 756 24.14 -23.76 -20.16
#